data_cf6099b59907aa501e9299ac63cd8981
#
_entry.id   cf6099b59907aa501e9299ac63cd8981
#
_cell.length_a   1.000
_cell.length_b   1.000
_cell.length_c   1.000
_cell.angle_alpha   90.00
_cell.angle_beta   90.00
_cell.angle_gamma   90.00
#
_symmetry.space_group_name_H-M   'P 1'
#
loop_
_entity.id
_entity.type
_entity.pdbx_description
1 polymer ?
#
loop_
_entity_poly.entity_id
_entity_poly.type
_entity_poly.pdbx_seq_one_letter_code
_entity_poly.pdbx_strand_id
1 'polypeptide(L)'
;MQKQGVRKSDARINQTNGPVVFEVSLNHVLLLAGAVFFALLISGVPLEVAAIALLIAVLQTLAGGSFLAIFINKTRLTWQEFYGVGLALGSLLSFGFDQVFRNTVFSGFAWTFPILLLPLCVWRSDLKIDLTATRKDLINTELLAISAAVLLILSPEWFWPLPFALFLIAVVIWREIPKWRKQSAIIAACLLPISILTILGRPTGWWIEDTDVALYEAISRTLGNWGFRDNINAAGTSTNYHWFAYAWSGLVDRVSGSPDWVSNTRTIPLLIAVGTVLIIWAILERLLHSRIIIIFSLFAIGGFDTVQTWGRGFKLGIIASPSQMYALFLLLAFLFVFILDISSHIKKSAPLFFLLAFGVIGSKVAHGAVLAGAVGFFWLANLVKNKKLNWHQTWLTATTLAGLATGFYFVINGGGGSSRGMLFDQFGFVDGITGDFRPYGLAIQWVAGLTFLFGFLGLQLVGVAALHNFSTHNLLKQISFFAIGAAIAGLLSAMFLSGEFAVELFFTHAASSVLVVLVIPIVLKRIVNHEFKYPRSVLITATLVGLGSAIFASLMPSLDSGSIKAITLRTIPSLVGLLPLFSALACALYLKKKKSRGNAKDSLMRNFTSLSLIGLMAMSVGFYTTNYVKNIQEEYPESNRNFASRIGLDRPDLQTASSWISANTKTSAVFATNDFCGSVSKSCNKDTDWNALLEFSMKCTQFAVLRTDKCNAGGYQLLTAVVHRRFLAGNYYVGISDGSAIKPWVVKRVLDSVNFAKSPSNETLSVLKDSNVGWYLLRRELTVENDWEKFGNIRYSNSSYYVIELG
;
A
#
# COMPACT_ATOMS: atom_id res chain seq x y z
N MET A 1 -30.61 19.76 45.58
CA MET A 1 -30.45 18.32 45.43
C MET A 1 -31.38 17.82 44.33
N GLN A 2 -30.92 17.77 43.08
CA GLN A 2 -31.60 17.09 42.00
C GLN A 2 -30.66 16.00 41.50
N LYS A 3 -30.97 14.76 41.82
CA LYS A 3 -30.36 13.57 41.22
C LYS A 3 -30.80 13.50 39.77
N GLN A 4 -29.99 14.06 38.88
CA GLN A 4 -30.10 13.71 37.46
C GLN A 4 -29.73 12.24 37.29
N GLY A 5 -30.76 11.43 37.05
CA GLY A 5 -30.62 10.05 36.67
C GLY A 5 -29.77 9.95 35.43
N VAL A 6 -28.61 9.33 35.58
CA VAL A 6 -27.82 8.80 34.46
C VAL A 6 -28.75 7.85 33.73
N ARG A 7 -29.37 8.32 32.63
CA ARG A 7 -30.01 7.45 31.66
C ARG A 7 -28.94 6.49 31.21
N LYS A 8 -29.04 5.24 31.66
CA LYS A 8 -28.45 4.08 31.02
C LYS A 8 -29.01 4.01 29.61
N SER A 9 -28.40 4.75 28.70
CA SER A 9 -28.45 4.38 27.28
C SER A 9 -27.54 3.16 27.10
N ASP A 10 -27.91 2.05 27.71
CA ASP A 10 -27.49 0.77 27.23
C ASP A 10 -27.94 0.75 25.79
N ALA A 11 -26.99 0.99 24.88
CA ALA A 11 -27.17 0.65 23.50
C ALA A 11 -27.45 -0.84 23.47
N ARG A 12 -28.71 -1.21 23.61
CA ARG A 12 -29.24 -2.46 23.12
C ARG A 12 -28.92 -2.42 21.63
N ILE A 13 -27.77 -2.95 21.27
CA ILE A 13 -27.56 -3.50 19.95
C ILE A 13 -28.74 -4.45 19.83
N ASN A 14 -29.77 -4.03 19.10
CA ASN A 14 -30.96 -4.82 18.87
C ASN A 14 -30.48 -6.13 18.25
N GLN A 15 -30.28 -7.14 19.09
CA GLN A 15 -30.15 -8.52 18.66
C GLN A 15 -31.53 -8.90 18.13
N THR A 16 -31.80 -8.52 16.91
CA THR A 16 -32.93 -9.05 16.16
C THR A 16 -32.63 -10.54 15.96
N ASN A 17 -33.49 -11.40 16.50
CA ASN A 17 -33.44 -12.86 16.30
C ASN A 17 -33.82 -13.24 14.86
N GLY A 18 -33.59 -12.39 13.89
CA GLY A 18 -33.86 -12.58 12.46
C GLY A 18 -32.61 -13.02 11.68
N PRO A 19 -32.78 -13.44 10.45
CA PRO A 19 -31.69 -13.75 9.54
C PRO A 19 -30.84 -12.49 9.29
N VAL A 20 -29.62 -12.69 8.77
CA VAL A 20 -28.72 -11.59 8.40
C VAL A 20 -29.40 -10.78 7.28
N VAL A 21 -29.68 -9.51 7.55
CA VAL A 21 -30.34 -8.63 6.58
C VAL A 21 -29.26 -7.80 5.89
N PHE A 22 -29.13 -7.99 4.59
CA PHE A 22 -28.34 -7.11 3.72
C PHE A 22 -29.30 -6.12 3.07
N GLU A 23 -29.13 -4.85 3.35
CA GLU A 23 -29.75 -3.79 2.56
C GLU A 23 -28.72 -3.24 1.57
N VAL A 24 -28.76 -3.67 0.35
CA VAL A 24 -28.00 -3.09 -0.76
C VAL A 24 -28.93 -2.12 -1.48
N SER A 25 -28.69 -0.83 -1.35
CA SER A 25 -29.42 0.17 -2.12
C SER A 25 -28.78 0.31 -3.50
N LEU A 26 -29.57 0.20 -4.56
CA LEU A 26 -29.12 0.43 -5.93
C LEU A 26 -28.45 1.79 -6.11
N ASN A 27 -28.97 2.82 -5.41
CA ASN A 27 -28.36 4.16 -5.43
C ASN A 27 -26.92 4.18 -4.91
N HIS A 28 -26.61 3.42 -3.87
CA HIS A 28 -25.25 3.35 -3.34
C HIS A 28 -24.32 2.62 -4.31
N VAL A 29 -24.81 1.55 -4.94
CA VAL A 29 -24.02 0.81 -5.96
C VAL A 29 -23.69 1.71 -7.13
N LEU A 30 -24.71 2.37 -7.69
CA LEU A 30 -24.56 3.23 -8.86
C LEU A 30 -23.67 4.45 -8.56
N LEU A 31 -23.85 5.07 -7.39
CA LEU A 31 -22.99 6.19 -6.98
C LEU A 31 -21.53 5.77 -6.86
N LEU A 32 -21.26 4.66 -6.18
CA LEU A 32 -19.89 4.18 -5.99
C LEU A 32 -19.29 3.71 -7.31
N ALA A 33 -20.04 2.94 -8.09
CA ALA A 33 -19.61 2.47 -9.40
C ALA A 33 -19.37 3.63 -10.37
N GLY A 34 -20.29 4.60 -10.41
CA GLY A 34 -20.15 5.81 -11.22
C GLY A 34 -18.93 6.64 -10.82
N ALA A 35 -18.73 6.87 -9.51
CA ALA A 35 -17.57 7.63 -9.03
C ALA A 35 -16.23 6.93 -9.36
N VAL A 36 -16.16 5.60 -9.22
CA VAL A 36 -14.97 4.82 -9.60
C VAL A 36 -14.76 4.89 -11.12
N PHE A 37 -15.82 4.70 -11.89
CA PHE A 37 -15.76 4.73 -13.35
C PHE A 37 -15.25 6.08 -13.87
N PHE A 38 -15.83 7.18 -13.41
CA PHE A 38 -15.39 8.52 -13.80
C PHE A 38 -13.97 8.83 -13.32
N ALA A 39 -13.58 8.40 -12.13
CA ALA A 39 -12.21 8.56 -11.65
C ALA A 39 -11.20 7.81 -12.54
N LEU A 40 -11.54 6.60 -13.01
CA LEU A 40 -10.72 5.84 -13.97
C LEU A 40 -10.59 6.60 -15.29
N LEU A 41 -11.71 7.08 -15.85
CA LEU A 41 -11.68 7.85 -17.10
C LEU A 41 -10.86 9.13 -17.00
N ILE A 42 -11.04 9.88 -15.92
CA ILE A 42 -10.28 11.12 -15.67
C ILE A 42 -8.78 10.83 -15.53
N SER A 43 -8.42 9.70 -14.91
CA SER A 43 -7.03 9.28 -14.82
C SER A 43 -6.44 8.79 -16.15
N GLY A 44 -7.22 8.82 -17.25
CA GLY A 44 -6.78 8.43 -18.58
C GLY A 44 -6.84 6.92 -18.85
N VAL A 45 -7.64 6.18 -18.08
CA VAL A 45 -7.93 4.76 -18.40
C VAL A 45 -8.89 4.73 -19.60
N PRO A 46 -8.60 3.93 -20.64
CA PRO A 46 -9.51 3.78 -21.77
C PRO A 46 -10.91 3.32 -21.35
N LEU A 47 -11.95 3.78 -22.05
CA LEU A 47 -13.36 3.56 -21.72
C LEU A 47 -13.67 2.06 -21.52
N GLU A 48 -13.26 1.23 -22.45
CA GLU A 48 -13.48 -0.22 -22.40
C GLU A 48 -12.79 -0.87 -21.21
N VAL A 49 -11.54 -0.48 -20.95
CA VAL A 49 -10.76 -0.98 -19.83
C VAL A 49 -11.40 -0.56 -18.50
N ALA A 50 -11.84 0.69 -18.39
CA ALA A 50 -12.52 1.19 -17.20
C ALA A 50 -13.82 0.44 -16.92
N ALA A 51 -14.62 0.17 -17.97
CA ALA A 51 -15.87 -0.57 -17.85
C ALA A 51 -15.64 -2.02 -17.42
N ILE A 52 -14.68 -2.71 -18.04
CA ILE A 52 -14.36 -4.11 -17.70
C ILE A 52 -13.72 -4.20 -16.30
N ALA A 53 -12.81 -3.31 -15.96
CA ALA A 53 -12.19 -3.27 -14.63
C ALA A 53 -13.23 -3.03 -13.52
N LEU A 54 -14.20 -2.15 -13.77
CA LEU A 54 -15.32 -1.93 -12.86
C LEU A 54 -16.19 -3.19 -12.72
N LEU A 55 -16.49 -3.87 -13.83
CA LEU A 55 -17.25 -5.12 -13.81
C LEU A 55 -16.52 -6.18 -12.99
N ILE A 56 -15.22 -6.35 -13.18
CA ILE A 56 -14.37 -7.26 -12.39
C ILE A 56 -14.48 -6.91 -10.91
N ALA A 57 -14.31 -5.63 -10.55
CA ALA A 57 -14.39 -5.17 -9.16
C ALA A 57 -15.76 -5.43 -8.52
N VAL A 58 -16.86 -5.23 -9.27
CA VAL A 58 -18.23 -5.55 -8.83
C VAL A 58 -18.39 -7.05 -8.58
N LEU A 59 -17.97 -7.89 -9.51
CA LEU A 59 -18.06 -9.35 -9.38
C LEU A 59 -17.22 -9.85 -8.19
N GLN A 60 -16.01 -9.32 -8.02
CA GLN A 60 -15.14 -9.59 -6.86
C GLN A 60 -15.81 -9.17 -5.56
N THR A 61 -16.38 -7.98 -5.52
CA THR A 61 -17.07 -7.46 -4.35
C THR A 61 -18.25 -8.34 -3.95
N LEU A 62 -19.05 -8.78 -4.92
CA LEU A 62 -20.17 -9.69 -4.69
C LEU A 62 -19.69 -11.05 -4.17
N ALA A 63 -18.67 -11.62 -4.76
CA ALA A 63 -18.10 -12.89 -4.34
C ALA A 63 -17.52 -12.81 -2.91
N GLY A 64 -16.70 -11.81 -2.63
CA GLY A 64 -16.07 -11.66 -1.31
C GLY A 64 -17.05 -11.22 -0.23
N GLY A 65 -18.02 -10.36 -0.56
CA GLY A 65 -19.10 -9.99 0.35
C GLY A 65 -19.98 -11.18 0.70
N SER A 66 -20.28 -12.05 -0.30
CA SER A 66 -20.99 -13.31 -0.09
C SER A 66 -20.20 -14.27 0.81
N PHE A 67 -18.88 -14.37 0.59
CA PHE A 67 -18.01 -15.17 1.44
C PHE A 67 -18.01 -14.67 2.89
N LEU A 68 -17.88 -13.35 3.09
CA LEU A 68 -17.97 -12.74 4.43
C LEU A 68 -19.32 -13.07 5.10
N ALA A 69 -20.41 -12.94 4.36
CA ALA A 69 -21.78 -13.14 4.86
C ALA A 69 -22.03 -14.55 5.38
N ILE A 70 -21.40 -15.56 4.80
CA ILE A 70 -21.54 -16.97 5.24
C ILE A 70 -21.09 -17.15 6.70
N PHE A 71 -20.14 -16.34 7.17
CA PHE A 71 -19.57 -16.45 8.52
C PHE A 71 -20.19 -15.49 9.54
N ILE A 72 -20.95 -14.51 9.09
CA ILE A 72 -21.57 -13.53 9.99
C ILE A 72 -22.85 -14.08 10.61
N ASN A 73 -23.00 -13.86 11.91
CA ASN A 73 -24.18 -14.23 12.65
C ASN A 73 -25.06 -13.03 12.95
N LYS A 74 -26.35 -13.13 12.61
CA LYS A 74 -27.44 -12.28 13.13
C LYS A 74 -27.11 -10.78 13.23
N THR A 75 -26.23 -10.29 12.39
CA THR A 75 -25.79 -8.90 12.37
C THR A 75 -26.11 -8.30 11.02
N ARG A 76 -26.64 -7.08 11.01
CA ARG A 76 -26.80 -6.32 9.78
C ARG A 76 -25.45 -5.84 9.31
N LEU A 77 -25.03 -6.23 8.10
CA LEU A 77 -23.90 -5.61 7.44
C LEU A 77 -24.33 -4.31 6.80
N THR A 78 -23.54 -3.29 6.98
CA THR A 78 -23.70 -2.04 6.24
C THR A 78 -23.13 -2.22 4.83
N TRP A 79 -23.52 -1.34 3.90
CA TRP A 79 -23.05 -1.41 2.53
C TRP A 79 -21.51 -1.16 2.46
N GLN A 80 -20.96 -0.33 3.33
CA GLN A 80 -19.51 -0.08 3.40
C GLN A 80 -18.73 -1.35 3.78
N GLU A 81 -19.27 -2.10 4.75
CA GLU A 81 -18.71 -3.36 5.21
C GLU A 81 -18.73 -4.39 4.09
N PHE A 82 -19.88 -4.49 3.39
CA PHE A 82 -20.05 -5.41 2.29
C PHE A 82 -19.12 -5.09 1.11
N TYR A 83 -19.06 -3.82 0.69
CA TYR A 83 -18.23 -3.43 -0.46
C TYR A 83 -16.75 -3.39 -0.14
N GLY A 84 -16.35 -2.80 0.98
CA GLY A 84 -14.93 -2.67 1.33
C GLY A 84 -14.26 -4.02 1.60
N VAL A 85 -14.82 -4.78 2.54
CA VAL A 85 -14.27 -6.11 2.89
C VAL A 85 -14.57 -7.14 1.80
N GLY A 86 -15.72 -6.99 1.11
CA GLY A 86 -16.05 -7.81 -0.05
C GLY A 86 -15.04 -7.69 -1.16
N LEU A 87 -14.61 -6.48 -1.51
CA LEU A 87 -13.57 -6.28 -2.53
C LEU A 87 -12.24 -6.89 -2.08
N ALA A 88 -11.85 -6.75 -0.81
CA ALA A 88 -10.62 -7.32 -0.28
C ALA A 88 -10.60 -8.85 -0.36
N LEU A 89 -11.65 -9.51 0.12
CA LEU A 89 -11.78 -10.96 0.06
C LEU A 89 -11.97 -11.47 -1.37
N GLY A 90 -12.80 -10.78 -2.15
CA GLY A 90 -13.13 -11.17 -3.52
C GLY A 90 -11.97 -11.04 -4.48
N SER A 91 -11.12 -10.02 -4.35
CA SER A 91 -9.90 -9.93 -5.13
C SER A 91 -8.94 -11.08 -4.83
N LEU A 92 -8.74 -11.42 -3.53
CA LEU A 92 -7.94 -12.58 -3.13
C LEU A 92 -8.46 -13.89 -3.72
N LEU A 93 -9.77 -14.13 -3.60
CA LEU A 93 -10.39 -15.34 -4.13
C LEU A 93 -10.27 -15.37 -5.66
N SER A 94 -10.60 -14.28 -6.36
CA SER A 94 -10.61 -14.24 -7.82
C SER A 94 -9.22 -14.48 -8.40
N PHE A 95 -8.20 -13.74 -7.98
CA PHE A 95 -6.87 -14.00 -8.52
C PHE A 95 -6.28 -15.32 -8.00
N GLY A 96 -6.66 -15.78 -6.81
CA GLY A 96 -6.25 -17.08 -6.29
C GLY A 96 -6.73 -18.21 -7.19
N PHE A 97 -8.03 -18.24 -7.54
CA PHE A 97 -8.57 -19.19 -8.50
C PHE A 97 -7.94 -19.03 -9.88
N ASP A 98 -7.76 -17.78 -10.31
CA ASP A 98 -7.07 -17.50 -11.56
C ASP A 98 -5.67 -18.12 -11.63
N GLN A 99 -4.85 -17.93 -10.60
CA GLN A 99 -3.49 -18.46 -10.56
C GLN A 99 -3.44 -19.99 -10.45
N VAL A 100 -4.36 -20.60 -9.67
CA VAL A 100 -4.43 -22.06 -9.54
C VAL A 100 -4.82 -22.73 -10.86
N PHE A 101 -5.75 -22.13 -11.60
CA PHE A 101 -6.27 -22.70 -12.84
C PHE A 101 -5.64 -22.10 -14.11
N ARG A 102 -4.57 -21.30 -14.00
CA ARG A 102 -3.94 -20.58 -15.11
C ARG A 102 -3.56 -21.49 -16.28
N ASN A 103 -3.03 -22.66 -16.01
CA ASN A 103 -2.55 -23.61 -17.02
C ASN A 103 -3.56 -24.73 -17.29
N THR A 104 -4.84 -24.51 -17.06
CA THR A 104 -5.92 -25.46 -17.33
C THR A 104 -6.90 -24.91 -18.38
N VAL A 105 -7.85 -25.73 -18.80
CA VAL A 105 -8.94 -25.34 -19.68
C VAL A 105 -9.84 -24.23 -19.07
N PHE A 106 -9.75 -24.00 -17.77
CA PHE A 106 -10.51 -22.98 -17.06
C PHE A 106 -9.82 -21.63 -17.01
N SER A 107 -8.60 -21.50 -17.51
CA SER A 107 -7.75 -20.29 -17.36
C SER A 107 -8.44 -18.98 -17.79
N GLY A 108 -9.38 -19.04 -18.74
CA GLY A 108 -10.11 -17.84 -19.22
C GLY A 108 -11.09 -17.26 -18.19
N PHE A 109 -11.70 -18.09 -17.36
CA PHE A 109 -12.83 -17.69 -16.52
C PHE A 109 -12.78 -18.19 -15.06
N ALA A 110 -11.73 -18.92 -14.67
CA ALA A 110 -11.60 -19.42 -13.29
C ALA A 110 -11.67 -18.32 -12.22
N TRP A 111 -11.28 -17.09 -12.55
CA TRP A 111 -11.39 -15.93 -11.68
C TRP A 111 -12.84 -15.59 -11.27
N THR A 112 -13.83 -16.08 -12.01
CA THR A 112 -15.27 -15.89 -11.70
C THR A 112 -15.81 -16.96 -10.78
N PHE A 113 -15.11 -18.08 -10.54
CA PHE A 113 -15.61 -19.18 -9.70
C PHE A 113 -16.08 -18.74 -8.30
N PRO A 114 -15.44 -17.76 -7.63
CA PRO A 114 -15.94 -17.28 -6.35
C PRO A 114 -17.37 -16.73 -6.37
N ILE A 115 -17.91 -16.36 -7.54
CA ILE A 115 -19.29 -15.88 -7.68
C ILE A 115 -20.29 -16.99 -7.33
N LEU A 116 -19.91 -18.26 -7.46
CA LEU A 116 -20.72 -19.41 -7.05
C LEU A 116 -21.04 -19.41 -5.54
N LEU A 117 -20.34 -18.58 -4.76
CA LEU A 117 -20.67 -18.34 -3.35
C LEU A 117 -21.95 -17.50 -3.17
N LEU A 118 -22.36 -16.73 -4.19
CA LEU A 118 -23.53 -15.85 -4.11
C LEU A 118 -24.83 -16.62 -3.86
N PRO A 119 -25.17 -17.71 -4.60
CA PRO A 119 -26.35 -18.51 -4.29
C PRO A 119 -26.36 -19.05 -2.86
N LEU A 120 -25.18 -19.48 -2.34
CA LEU A 120 -25.06 -19.97 -0.98
C LEU A 120 -25.30 -18.85 0.05
N CYS A 121 -24.85 -17.65 -0.24
CA CYS A 121 -25.10 -16.46 0.58
C CYS A 121 -26.59 -16.11 0.59
N VAL A 122 -27.23 -16.05 -0.58
CA VAL A 122 -28.66 -15.75 -0.71
C VAL A 122 -29.50 -16.78 0.03
N TRP A 123 -29.12 -18.06 -0.03
CA TRP A 123 -29.81 -19.13 0.69
C TRP A 123 -29.67 -19.02 2.22
N ARG A 124 -28.52 -18.54 2.71
CA ARG A 124 -28.24 -18.45 4.16
C ARG A 124 -28.60 -17.12 4.79
N SER A 125 -28.79 -16.09 3.99
CA SER A 125 -29.05 -14.72 4.45
C SER A 125 -30.32 -14.16 3.80
N ASP A 126 -31.06 -13.31 4.53
CA ASP A 126 -32.10 -12.48 3.93
C ASP A 126 -31.45 -11.31 3.21
N LEU A 127 -31.01 -11.54 1.99
CA LEU A 127 -30.53 -10.48 1.12
C LEU A 127 -31.72 -9.64 0.65
N LYS A 128 -31.89 -8.45 1.23
CA LYS A 128 -32.85 -7.46 0.74
C LYS A 128 -32.15 -6.48 -0.16
N ILE A 129 -32.38 -6.61 -1.45
CA ILE A 129 -31.90 -5.64 -2.43
C ILE A 129 -33.00 -4.58 -2.55
N ASP A 130 -32.72 -3.39 -2.05
CA ASP A 130 -33.61 -2.24 -2.24
C ASP A 130 -33.36 -1.63 -3.63
N LEU A 131 -34.22 -1.97 -4.55
CA LEU A 131 -34.19 -1.46 -5.94
C LEU A 131 -35.03 -0.18 -6.10
N THR A 132 -35.57 0.39 -5.02
CA THR A 132 -36.49 1.55 -5.07
C THR A 132 -35.74 2.87 -5.27
N ALA A 133 -34.87 2.94 -6.29
CA ALA A 133 -34.35 4.21 -6.73
C ALA A 133 -35.38 4.96 -7.55
N THR A 134 -35.77 6.17 -7.14
CA THR A 134 -36.55 7.01 -8.03
C THR A 134 -35.68 7.55 -9.16
N ARG A 135 -36.22 7.74 -10.36
CA ARG A 135 -35.52 8.35 -11.51
C ARG A 135 -34.83 9.67 -11.13
N LYS A 136 -35.50 10.46 -10.26
CA LYS A 136 -34.95 11.71 -9.75
C LYS A 136 -33.69 11.51 -8.87
N ASP A 137 -33.67 10.44 -8.11
CA ASP A 137 -32.53 10.13 -7.21
C ASP A 137 -31.32 9.66 -8.01
N LEU A 138 -31.53 8.88 -9.06
CA LEU A 138 -30.50 8.47 -10.00
C LEU A 138 -29.87 9.69 -10.70
N ILE A 139 -30.70 10.58 -11.29
CA ILE A 139 -30.22 11.78 -11.99
C ILE A 139 -29.42 12.68 -11.05
N ASN A 140 -29.89 12.93 -9.83
CA ASN A 140 -29.17 13.76 -8.88
C ASN A 140 -27.85 13.13 -8.40
N THR A 141 -27.80 11.80 -8.30
CA THR A 141 -26.60 11.06 -7.93
C THR A 141 -25.56 11.14 -9.04
N GLU A 142 -25.98 10.97 -10.29
CA GLU A 142 -25.12 11.08 -11.47
C GLU A 142 -24.60 12.51 -11.66
N LEU A 143 -25.47 13.52 -11.49
CA LEU A 143 -25.06 14.93 -11.53
C LEU A 143 -24.03 15.26 -10.45
N LEU A 144 -24.17 14.70 -9.25
CA LEU A 144 -23.19 14.90 -8.18
C LEU A 144 -21.84 14.24 -8.51
N ALA A 145 -21.86 13.03 -9.04
CA ALA A 145 -20.66 12.31 -9.47
C ALA A 145 -19.97 13.03 -10.65
N ILE A 146 -20.75 13.47 -11.64
CA ILE A 146 -20.25 14.25 -12.79
C ILE A 146 -19.69 15.59 -12.31
N SER A 147 -20.39 16.29 -11.40
CA SER A 147 -19.90 17.57 -10.87
C SER A 147 -18.61 17.42 -10.11
N ALA A 148 -18.47 16.37 -9.29
CA ALA A 148 -17.23 16.06 -8.62
C ALA A 148 -16.11 15.75 -9.63
N ALA A 149 -16.41 14.98 -10.66
CA ALA A 149 -15.48 14.64 -11.74
C ALA A 149 -15.06 15.89 -12.55
N VAL A 150 -16.01 16.75 -12.90
CA VAL A 150 -15.75 18.01 -13.63
C VAL A 150 -14.91 18.98 -12.80
N LEU A 151 -15.21 19.11 -11.51
CA LEU A 151 -14.38 19.92 -10.61
C LEU A 151 -12.94 19.40 -10.50
N LEU A 152 -12.77 18.09 -10.59
CA LEU A 152 -11.46 17.45 -10.64
C LEU A 152 -10.70 17.75 -11.93
N ILE A 153 -11.40 17.81 -13.07
CA ILE A 153 -10.81 18.08 -14.41
C ILE A 153 -10.41 19.54 -14.57
N LEU A 154 -11.26 20.47 -14.10
CA LEU A 154 -11.10 21.90 -14.38
C LEU A 154 -10.06 22.60 -13.49
N SER A 155 -9.41 21.89 -12.55
CA SER A 155 -8.60 22.57 -11.54
C SER A 155 -7.15 22.12 -11.39
N PRO A 156 -6.38 21.81 -12.45
CA PRO A 156 -4.95 21.54 -12.24
C PRO A 156 -4.21 22.73 -11.64
N GLU A 157 -4.69 23.95 -11.82
CA GLU A 157 -4.06 25.19 -11.32
C GLU A 157 -4.68 25.71 -10.01
N TRP A 158 -5.85 25.20 -9.59
CA TRP A 158 -6.60 25.67 -8.40
C TRP A 158 -6.51 24.68 -7.22
N PHE A 159 -5.46 24.08 -7.09
CA PHE A 159 -5.21 22.83 -6.37
C PHE A 159 -5.52 22.86 -4.86
N TRP A 160 -5.13 23.90 -4.19
CA TRP A 160 -5.23 23.95 -2.73
C TRP A 160 -6.57 24.48 -2.17
N PRO A 161 -7.36 25.31 -2.89
CA PRO A 161 -8.72 25.64 -2.43
C PRO A 161 -9.74 24.53 -2.67
N LEU A 162 -9.45 23.59 -3.60
CA LEU A 162 -10.40 22.57 -4.00
C LEU A 162 -10.77 21.58 -2.90
N PRO A 163 -9.82 20.99 -2.12
CA PRO A 163 -10.17 20.18 -0.97
C PRO A 163 -11.03 20.92 0.04
N PHE A 164 -10.74 22.19 0.26
CA PHE A 164 -11.50 23.04 1.17
C PHE A 164 -12.87 23.40 0.59
N ALA A 165 -12.95 23.72 -0.70
CA ALA A 165 -14.20 23.98 -1.39
C ALA A 165 -15.08 22.72 -1.43
N LEU A 166 -14.54 21.57 -1.73
CA LEU A 166 -15.26 20.28 -1.68
C LEU A 166 -15.70 19.93 -0.26
N PHE A 167 -14.89 20.24 0.74
CA PHE A 167 -15.28 20.12 2.13
C PHE A 167 -16.46 21.04 2.49
N LEU A 168 -16.41 22.31 2.08
CA LEU A 168 -17.50 23.27 2.28
C LEU A 168 -18.75 22.84 1.51
N ILE A 169 -18.61 22.39 0.27
CA ILE A 169 -19.72 21.84 -0.53
C ILE A 169 -20.29 20.60 0.16
N ALA A 170 -19.47 19.70 0.66
CA ALA A 170 -19.92 18.53 1.42
C ALA A 170 -20.66 18.93 2.71
N VAL A 171 -20.20 19.98 3.42
CA VAL A 171 -20.85 20.52 4.62
C VAL A 171 -22.18 21.20 4.28
N VAL A 172 -22.25 21.99 3.19
CA VAL A 172 -23.47 22.64 2.71
C VAL A 172 -24.48 21.60 2.24
N ILE A 173 -24.05 20.65 1.43
CA ILE A 173 -24.83 19.50 1.00
C ILE A 173 -25.33 18.70 2.22
N TRP A 174 -24.51 18.52 3.23
CA TRP A 174 -24.87 17.88 4.49
C TRP A 174 -26.02 18.59 5.21
N ARG A 175 -26.00 19.92 5.21
CA ARG A 175 -26.94 20.74 5.96
C ARG A 175 -28.34 20.78 5.30
N GLU A 176 -28.37 20.80 3.97
CA GLU A 176 -29.57 21.10 3.19
C GLU A 176 -30.30 19.87 2.61
N ILE A 177 -29.71 18.66 2.72
CA ILE A 177 -30.22 17.51 1.99
C ILE A 177 -30.98 16.47 2.86
N PRO A 178 -32.14 15.93 2.39
CA PRO A 178 -32.93 14.89 3.08
C PRO A 178 -32.12 13.62 3.41
N LYS A 179 -32.60 12.81 4.35
CA LYS A 179 -31.91 11.68 4.98
C LYS A 179 -31.05 10.77 4.07
N TRP A 180 -31.51 10.45 2.88
CA TRP A 180 -30.79 9.57 1.95
C TRP A 180 -29.62 10.27 1.22
N ARG A 181 -29.76 11.57 0.94
CA ARG A 181 -28.71 12.38 0.31
C ARG A 181 -27.52 12.62 1.24
N LYS A 182 -27.70 12.52 2.57
CA LYS A 182 -26.60 12.56 3.53
C LYS A 182 -25.60 11.41 3.32
N GLN A 183 -26.06 10.25 2.86
CA GLN A 183 -25.19 9.13 2.53
C GLN A 183 -24.37 9.40 1.27
N SER A 184 -24.96 10.03 0.26
CA SER A 184 -24.25 10.43 -0.97
C SER A 184 -23.19 11.48 -0.72
N ALA A 185 -23.47 12.47 0.14
CA ALA A 185 -22.47 13.45 0.58
C ALA A 185 -21.32 12.81 1.36
N ILE A 186 -21.63 11.78 2.14
CA ILE A 186 -20.62 11.02 2.87
C ILE A 186 -19.74 10.20 1.90
N ILE A 187 -20.33 9.61 0.86
CA ILE A 187 -19.56 8.90 -0.19
C ILE A 187 -18.68 9.88 -0.95
N ALA A 188 -19.21 11.04 -1.34
CA ALA A 188 -18.43 12.10 -1.95
C ALA A 188 -17.28 12.56 -1.05
N ALA A 189 -17.51 12.69 0.26
CA ALA A 189 -16.49 13.01 1.24
C ALA A 189 -15.46 11.87 1.44
N CYS A 190 -15.86 10.60 1.30
CA CYS A 190 -14.92 9.47 1.31
C CYS A 190 -14.10 9.38 0.03
N LEU A 191 -14.68 9.79 -1.09
CA LEU A 191 -13.96 9.91 -2.35
C LEU A 191 -13.07 11.16 -2.38
N LEU A 192 -13.25 12.10 -1.46
CA LEU A 192 -12.42 13.30 -1.38
C LEU A 192 -10.92 13.00 -1.14
N PRO A 193 -10.50 12.11 -0.23
CA PRO A 193 -9.10 11.71 -0.14
C PRO A 193 -8.59 11.06 -1.42
N ILE A 194 -9.43 10.26 -2.09
CA ILE A 194 -9.12 9.66 -3.39
C ILE A 194 -9.00 10.76 -4.45
N SER A 195 -9.92 11.69 -4.43
CA SER A 195 -9.92 12.85 -5.34
C SER A 195 -8.72 13.74 -5.08
N ILE A 196 -8.39 14.02 -3.83
CA ILE A 196 -7.19 14.78 -3.45
C ILE A 196 -5.93 14.06 -3.91
N LEU A 197 -5.88 12.75 -3.72
CA LEU A 197 -4.75 11.93 -4.15
C LEU A 197 -4.66 11.85 -5.68
N THR A 198 -5.80 11.79 -6.38
CA THR A 198 -5.85 11.85 -7.85
C THR A 198 -5.37 13.21 -8.35
N ILE A 199 -5.77 14.27 -7.68
CA ILE A 199 -5.40 15.64 -8.00
C ILE A 199 -3.93 15.90 -7.68
N LEU A 200 -3.45 15.47 -6.51
CA LEU A 200 -2.02 15.48 -6.18
C LEU A 200 -1.20 14.62 -7.13
N GLY A 201 -1.87 13.67 -7.74
CA GLY A 201 -1.26 12.71 -8.63
C GLY A 201 -0.97 13.35 -9.93
N ARG A 202 -1.18 14.35 -10.58
CA ARG A 202 -0.57 14.72 -11.89
C ARG A 202 -1.53 14.87 -13.04
N PRO A 203 -1.14 15.69 -14.01
CA PRO A 203 -1.83 15.86 -15.28
C PRO A 203 -2.01 14.54 -16.05
N THR A 204 -1.12 13.57 -15.83
CA THR A 204 -1.13 12.26 -16.51
C THR A 204 -2.00 11.21 -15.81
N GLY A 205 -2.50 11.48 -14.59
CA GLY A 205 -3.30 10.53 -13.83
C GLY A 205 -2.55 9.29 -13.33
N TRP A 206 -1.23 9.31 -13.30
CA TRP A 206 -0.42 8.23 -12.74
C TRP A 206 -0.47 8.29 -11.20
N TRP A 207 -0.91 7.23 -10.55
CA TRP A 207 -1.06 7.16 -9.10
C TRP A 207 0.16 6.59 -8.40
N ILE A 208 1.02 5.92 -9.15
CA ILE A 208 2.26 5.31 -8.68
C ILE A 208 3.43 5.82 -9.49
N GLU A 209 4.44 6.28 -8.78
CA GLU A 209 5.66 6.87 -9.33
C GLU A 209 6.91 6.17 -8.87
N ASP A 210 6.77 4.98 -8.34
CA ASP A 210 7.90 4.25 -7.81
C ASP A 210 8.96 3.99 -8.91
N THR A 211 10.20 3.95 -8.48
CA THR A 211 11.33 3.58 -9.33
C THR A 211 11.16 2.19 -9.93
N ASP A 212 10.38 1.34 -9.26
CA ASP A 212 10.20 -0.07 -9.60
C ASP A 212 8.98 -0.32 -10.50
N VAL A 213 8.39 0.72 -11.12
CA VAL A 213 7.17 0.55 -11.92
C VAL A 213 7.33 -0.46 -13.06
N ALA A 214 8.49 -0.50 -13.69
CA ALA A 214 8.79 -1.49 -14.74
C ALA A 214 8.86 -2.93 -14.20
N LEU A 215 9.34 -3.08 -12.96
CA LEU A 215 9.31 -4.36 -12.26
C LEU A 215 7.86 -4.79 -12.00
N TYR A 216 7.03 -3.90 -11.50
CA TYR A 216 5.64 -4.19 -11.22
C TYR A 216 4.87 -4.62 -12.46
N GLU A 217 5.12 -3.95 -13.58
CA GLU A 217 4.54 -4.32 -14.87
C GLU A 217 5.02 -5.70 -15.33
N ALA A 218 6.33 -5.97 -15.29
CA ALA A 218 6.89 -7.26 -15.67
C ALA A 218 6.32 -8.42 -14.83
N ILE A 219 6.17 -8.24 -13.52
CA ILE A 219 5.56 -9.23 -12.63
C ILE A 219 4.07 -9.41 -12.97
N SER A 220 3.33 -8.33 -13.16
CA SER A 220 1.90 -8.39 -13.51
C SER A 220 1.69 -9.14 -14.83
N ARG A 221 2.51 -8.84 -15.84
CA ARG A 221 2.48 -9.55 -17.14
C ARG A 221 2.85 -11.03 -17.00
N THR A 222 3.82 -11.33 -16.13
CA THR A 222 4.14 -12.73 -15.80
C THR A 222 2.90 -13.45 -15.27
N LEU A 223 2.30 -12.91 -14.23
CA LEU A 223 1.16 -13.52 -13.52
C LEU A 223 -0.10 -13.56 -14.39
N GLY A 224 -0.33 -12.53 -15.21
CA GLY A 224 -1.42 -12.46 -16.16
C GLY A 224 -1.33 -13.49 -17.29
N ASN A 225 -0.14 -13.76 -17.80
CA ASN A 225 0.06 -14.62 -18.97
C ASN A 225 0.40 -16.07 -18.60
N TRP A 226 1.32 -16.30 -17.65
CA TRP A 226 1.85 -17.64 -17.35
C TRP A 226 1.60 -18.10 -15.92
N GLY A 227 1.28 -17.18 -14.99
CA GLY A 227 1.09 -17.46 -13.57
C GLY A 227 2.40 -17.48 -12.77
N PHE A 228 2.29 -17.74 -11.48
CA PHE A 228 3.41 -17.62 -10.52
C PHE A 228 4.53 -18.65 -10.72
N ARG A 229 4.31 -19.69 -11.51
CA ARG A 229 5.31 -20.75 -11.81
C ARG A 229 6.29 -20.39 -12.91
N ASP A 230 6.13 -19.23 -13.53
CA ASP A 230 7.02 -18.75 -14.58
C ASP A 230 7.49 -17.33 -14.26
N ASN A 231 8.46 -16.83 -15.00
CA ASN A 231 9.04 -15.50 -14.80
C ASN A 231 9.42 -14.89 -16.15
N ILE A 232 8.85 -13.74 -16.44
CA ILE A 232 9.15 -13.04 -17.69
C ILE A 232 10.62 -12.63 -17.83
N ASN A 233 11.27 -12.38 -16.67
CA ASN A 233 12.68 -11.95 -16.63
C ASN A 233 13.67 -13.13 -16.76
N ALA A 234 13.21 -14.37 -16.54
CA ALA A 234 14.07 -15.53 -16.57
C ALA A 234 13.22 -16.78 -16.87
N ALA A 235 13.02 -17.07 -18.15
CA ALA A 235 12.21 -18.18 -18.61
C ALA A 235 12.57 -19.50 -17.93
N GLY A 236 11.57 -20.27 -17.52
CA GLY A 236 11.73 -21.54 -16.84
C GLY A 236 12.08 -21.43 -15.34
N THR A 237 11.96 -20.24 -14.76
CA THR A 237 12.05 -20.05 -13.30
C THR A 237 10.72 -19.57 -12.74
N SER A 238 10.48 -19.80 -11.46
CA SER A 238 9.26 -19.29 -10.80
C SER A 238 9.43 -17.85 -10.32
N THR A 239 8.31 -17.16 -10.13
CA THR A 239 8.29 -15.82 -9.52
C THR A 239 8.30 -15.94 -8.00
N ASN A 240 9.44 -15.62 -7.38
CA ASN A 240 9.63 -15.62 -5.92
C ASN A 240 9.64 -14.19 -5.40
N TYR A 241 8.47 -13.63 -5.14
CA TYR A 241 8.29 -12.26 -4.66
C TYR A 241 6.96 -12.13 -3.91
N HIS A 242 6.69 -11.03 -3.27
CA HIS A 242 5.37 -10.71 -2.72
C HIS A 242 4.44 -10.24 -3.86
N TRP A 243 3.84 -11.18 -4.55
CA TRP A 243 3.24 -10.97 -5.87
C TRP A 243 1.72 -10.77 -5.91
N PHE A 244 0.99 -10.80 -4.80
CA PHE A 244 -0.48 -10.82 -4.82
C PHE A 244 -1.11 -9.57 -5.46
N ALA A 245 -0.59 -8.38 -5.18
CA ALA A 245 -1.08 -7.17 -5.84
C ALA A 245 -0.91 -7.23 -7.36
N TYR A 246 0.22 -7.77 -7.79
CA TYR A 246 0.56 -7.89 -9.22
C TYR A 246 -0.24 -9.00 -9.90
N ALA A 247 -0.66 -10.04 -9.17
CA ALA A 247 -1.56 -11.05 -9.70
C ALA A 247 -2.96 -10.46 -9.97
N TRP A 248 -3.43 -9.58 -9.08
CA TRP A 248 -4.66 -8.85 -9.32
C TRP A 248 -4.54 -7.90 -10.51
N SER A 249 -3.46 -7.17 -10.61
CA SER A 249 -3.17 -6.31 -11.76
C SER A 249 -3.10 -7.11 -13.07
N GLY A 250 -2.34 -8.20 -13.09
CA GLY A 250 -2.23 -9.07 -14.26
C GLY A 250 -3.54 -9.75 -14.67
N LEU A 251 -4.42 -10.05 -13.70
CA LEU A 251 -5.78 -10.52 -13.99
C LEU A 251 -6.57 -9.42 -14.71
N VAL A 252 -6.55 -8.18 -14.20
CA VAL A 252 -7.25 -7.04 -14.82
C VAL A 252 -6.69 -6.77 -16.21
N ASP A 253 -5.35 -6.73 -16.37
CA ASP A 253 -4.70 -6.54 -17.67
C ASP A 253 -5.19 -7.54 -18.71
N ARG A 254 -5.18 -8.83 -18.35
CA ARG A 254 -5.55 -9.90 -19.25
C ARG A 254 -7.03 -9.88 -19.65
N VAL A 255 -7.90 -9.60 -18.69
CA VAL A 255 -9.35 -9.64 -18.92
C VAL A 255 -9.86 -8.38 -19.63
N SER A 256 -9.28 -7.22 -19.30
CA SER A 256 -9.69 -5.94 -19.88
C SER A 256 -8.90 -5.52 -21.12
N GLY A 257 -7.81 -6.20 -21.46
CA GLY A 257 -6.91 -5.75 -22.51
C GLY A 257 -6.21 -4.42 -22.18
N SER A 258 -5.95 -4.16 -20.89
CA SER A 258 -5.37 -2.91 -20.42
C SER A 258 -4.04 -2.60 -21.12
N PRO A 259 -3.83 -1.37 -21.61
CA PRO A 259 -2.51 -0.92 -22.05
C PRO A 259 -1.46 -1.01 -20.94
N ASP A 260 -0.20 -0.98 -21.35
CA ASP A 260 0.92 -1.01 -20.41
C ASP A 260 0.81 0.07 -19.36
N TRP A 261 1.23 -0.26 -18.13
CA TRP A 261 1.28 0.63 -16.97
C TRP A 261 -0.08 0.99 -16.37
N VAL A 262 -1.19 0.90 -17.13
CA VAL A 262 -2.50 1.43 -16.72
C VAL A 262 -3.04 0.70 -15.50
N SER A 263 -2.99 -0.63 -15.47
CA SER A 263 -3.54 -1.39 -14.34
C SER A 263 -2.73 -1.17 -13.07
N ASN A 264 -1.39 -1.19 -13.15
CA ASN A 264 -0.51 -1.04 -11.99
C ASN A 264 -0.47 0.37 -11.44
N THR A 265 -0.62 1.38 -12.29
CA THR A 265 -0.41 2.78 -11.89
C THR A 265 -1.69 3.58 -11.76
N ARG A 266 -2.82 3.06 -12.25
CA ARG A 266 -4.12 3.75 -12.24
C ARG A 266 -5.24 2.89 -11.67
N THR A 267 -5.56 1.76 -12.32
CA THR A 267 -6.77 0.99 -12.04
C THR A 267 -6.73 0.34 -10.65
N ILE A 268 -5.72 -0.48 -10.39
CA ILE A 268 -5.61 -1.21 -9.11
C ILE A 268 -5.38 -0.27 -7.92
N PRO A 269 -4.51 0.74 -7.99
CA PRO A 269 -4.38 1.73 -6.93
C PRO A 269 -5.69 2.42 -6.57
N LEU A 270 -6.50 2.80 -7.56
CA LEU A 270 -7.80 3.41 -7.31
C LEU A 270 -8.75 2.45 -6.60
N LEU A 271 -8.86 1.21 -7.08
CA LEU A 271 -9.73 0.21 -6.46
C LEU A 271 -9.31 -0.09 -5.01
N ILE A 272 -8.01 -0.21 -4.75
CA ILE A 272 -7.47 -0.38 -3.39
C ILE A 272 -7.82 0.84 -2.53
N ALA A 273 -7.64 2.05 -3.04
CA ALA A 273 -7.92 3.27 -2.30
C ALA A 273 -9.40 3.36 -1.91
N VAL A 274 -10.30 3.10 -2.85
CA VAL A 274 -11.75 3.07 -2.60
C VAL A 274 -12.09 2.02 -1.55
N GLY A 275 -11.62 0.78 -1.73
CA GLY A 275 -11.86 -0.30 -0.78
C GLY A 275 -11.32 0.02 0.62
N THR A 276 -10.12 0.61 0.70
CA THR A 276 -9.49 1.03 1.96
C THR A 276 -10.33 2.08 2.69
N VAL A 277 -10.81 3.11 1.99
CA VAL A 277 -11.67 4.15 2.59
C VAL A 277 -12.96 3.54 3.10
N LEU A 278 -13.58 2.63 2.35
CA LEU A 278 -14.79 1.93 2.78
C LEU A 278 -14.57 1.08 4.04
N ILE A 279 -13.43 0.37 4.12
CA ILE A 279 -13.08 -0.43 5.31
C ILE A 279 -12.81 0.47 6.51
N ILE A 280 -12.06 1.55 6.33
CA ILE A 280 -11.82 2.52 7.41
C ILE A 280 -13.16 3.05 7.91
N TRP A 281 -14.05 3.44 7.01
CA TRP A 281 -15.38 3.86 7.41
C TRP A 281 -16.12 2.77 8.19
N ALA A 282 -16.12 1.54 7.69
CA ALA A 282 -16.75 0.41 8.39
C ALA A 282 -16.19 0.23 9.81
N ILE A 283 -14.87 0.31 9.99
CA ILE A 283 -14.21 0.27 11.30
C ILE A 283 -14.70 1.42 12.18
N LEU A 284 -14.70 2.63 11.64
CA LEU A 284 -15.12 3.83 12.37
C LEU A 284 -16.58 3.78 12.80
N GLU A 285 -17.46 3.24 11.96
CA GLU A 285 -18.89 3.10 12.28
C GLU A 285 -19.12 2.11 13.44
N ARG A 286 -18.29 1.06 13.54
CA ARG A 286 -18.30 0.13 14.68
C ARG A 286 -17.73 0.72 15.98
N LEU A 287 -16.79 1.65 15.88
CA LEU A 287 -16.14 2.27 17.05
C LEU A 287 -16.80 3.56 17.51
N LEU A 288 -17.50 4.24 16.60
CA LEU A 288 -18.05 5.59 16.83
C LEU A 288 -19.56 5.60 16.50
N HIS A 289 -20.31 6.39 17.27
CA HIS A 289 -21.74 6.54 17.03
C HIS A 289 -22.09 7.83 16.30
N SER A 290 -21.14 8.76 16.15
CA SER A 290 -21.33 10.07 15.53
C SER A 290 -20.79 10.11 14.11
N ARG A 291 -21.69 10.32 13.13
CA ARG A 291 -21.32 10.46 11.72
C ARG A 291 -20.37 11.62 11.45
N ILE A 292 -20.52 12.71 12.18
CA ILE A 292 -19.62 13.87 12.06
C ILE A 292 -18.20 13.48 12.46
N ILE A 293 -18.05 12.76 13.58
CA ILE A 293 -16.72 12.31 14.03
C ILE A 293 -16.12 11.32 13.02
N ILE A 294 -16.93 10.45 12.41
CA ILE A 294 -16.47 9.54 11.36
C ILE A 294 -15.91 10.32 10.18
N ILE A 295 -16.62 11.32 9.68
CA ILE A 295 -16.16 12.14 8.54
C ILE A 295 -14.86 12.87 8.89
N PHE A 296 -14.82 13.56 10.02
CA PHE A 296 -13.59 14.23 10.45
C PHE A 296 -12.44 13.27 10.66
N SER A 297 -12.71 12.05 11.14
CA SER A 297 -11.69 11.01 11.27
C SER A 297 -11.15 10.58 9.92
N LEU A 298 -12.00 10.38 8.91
CA LEU A 298 -11.57 10.03 7.55
C LEU A 298 -10.68 11.11 6.95
N PHE A 299 -11.07 12.38 7.10
CA PHE A 299 -10.23 13.49 6.65
C PHE A 299 -8.90 13.56 7.41
N ALA A 300 -8.93 13.42 8.73
CA ALA A 300 -7.72 13.48 9.54
C ALA A 300 -6.79 12.30 9.27
N ILE A 301 -7.33 11.10 9.02
CA ILE A 301 -6.54 9.93 8.64
C ILE A 301 -5.91 10.15 7.27
N GLY A 302 -6.66 10.63 6.28
CA GLY A 302 -6.14 10.92 4.93
C GLY A 302 -5.12 12.06 4.91
N GLY A 303 -5.28 13.06 5.79
CA GLY A 303 -4.38 14.21 5.93
C GLY A 303 -3.26 14.02 6.95
N PHE A 304 -3.12 12.80 7.54
CA PHE A 304 -2.07 12.54 8.50
C PHE A 304 -0.70 12.46 7.80
N ASP A 305 0.24 13.26 8.27
CA ASP A 305 1.64 13.18 7.83
C ASP A 305 2.57 13.16 9.05
N THR A 306 3.79 12.69 8.85
CA THR A 306 4.80 12.58 9.90
C THR A 306 5.92 13.61 9.70
N VAL A 307 6.69 13.83 10.75
CA VAL A 307 7.86 14.75 10.76
C VAL A 307 8.86 14.40 9.67
N GLN A 308 8.86 13.18 9.19
CA GLN A 308 9.86 12.67 8.28
C GLN A 308 9.32 12.66 6.84
N THR A 309 10.03 13.29 5.93
CA THR A 309 9.76 13.25 4.49
C THR A 309 9.77 11.82 3.92
N TRP A 310 10.45 10.90 4.58
CA TRP A 310 10.38 9.46 4.34
C TRP A 310 9.18 8.80 5.02
N GLY A 311 8.67 9.43 6.06
CA GLY A 311 7.42 9.07 6.66
C GLY A 311 6.31 9.48 5.72
N ARG A 312 6.13 8.71 4.67
CA ARG A 312 4.90 8.69 3.92
C ARG A 312 3.84 8.26 4.93
N GLY A 313 3.24 9.24 5.62
CA GLY A 313 2.21 9.00 6.61
C GLY A 313 1.15 8.06 6.08
N PHE A 314 -0.04 8.08 6.61
CA PHE A 314 -1.15 7.38 5.97
C PHE A 314 -1.51 8.04 4.61
N LYS A 315 -0.54 8.31 3.77
CA LYS A 315 -0.77 8.52 2.34
C LYS A 315 -1.12 7.18 1.74
N LEU A 316 -2.15 6.52 2.24
CA LEU A 316 -2.73 5.25 1.81
C LEU A 316 -1.74 4.29 1.12
N GLY A 317 -0.43 4.51 1.25
CA GLY A 317 0.59 3.83 0.47
C GLY A 317 0.49 4.05 -1.06
N ILE A 318 -0.44 4.89 -1.52
CA ILE A 318 -0.83 5.05 -2.93
C ILE A 318 0.35 5.44 -3.82
N ILE A 319 1.31 6.19 -3.27
CA ILE A 319 2.47 6.64 -4.03
C ILE A 319 3.65 5.67 -3.92
N ALA A 320 3.60 4.70 -3.00
CA ALA A 320 4.76 3.87 -2.72
C ALA A 320 4.85 2.62 -3.59
N SER A 321 3.98 1.65 -3.37
CA SER A 321 4.10 0.34 -4.01
C SER A 321 2.74 -0.35 -4.01
N PRO A 322 2.28 -0.90 -5.12
CA PRO A 322 1.02 -1.65 -5.19
C PRO A 322 0.94 -2.77 -4.14
N SER A 323 2.06 -3.46 -3.91
CA SER A 323 2.13 -4.53 -2.92
C SER A 323 1.92 -4.03 -1.49
N GLN A 324 2.47 -2.88 -1.15
CA GLN A 324 2.30 -2.27 0.17
C GLN A 324 0.87 -1.76 0.39
N MET A 325 0.30 -1.12 -0.64
CA MET A 325 -1.09 -0.66 -0.62
C MET A 325 -2.05 -1.83 -0.41
N TYR A 326 -1.88 -2.90 -1.19
CA TYR A 326 -2.74 -4.06 -1.12
C TYR A 326 -2.60 -4.80 0.21
N ALA A 327 -1.37 -4.93 0.74
CA ALA A 327 -1.13 -5.48 2.07
C ALA A 327 -1.85 -4.68 3.17
N LEU A 328 -1.81 -3.34 3.10
CA LEU A 328 -2.52 -2.48 4.04
C LEU A 328 -4.05 -2.62 3.91
N PHE A 329 -4.56 -2.66 2.70
CA PHE A 329 -5.98 -2.89 2.43
C PHE A 329 -6.47 -4.20 3.07
N LEU A 330 -5.74 -5.30 2.89
CA LEU A 330 -6.05 -6.59 3.49
C LEU A 330 -5.87 -6.60 5.01
N LEU A 331 -4.86 -5.90 5.52
CA LEU A 331 -4.63 -5.76 6.96
C LEU A 331 -5.76 -5.00 7.65
N LEU A 332 -6.30 -3.97 7.01
CA LEU A 332 -7.48 -3.25 7.51
C LEU A 332 -8.75 -4.11 7.42
N ALA A 333 -8.90 -4.91 6.36
CA ALA A 333 -9.98 -5.90 6.29
C ALA A 333 -9.86 -6.94 7.41
N PHE A 334 -8.64 -7.40 7.71
CA PHE A 334 -8.39 -8.25 8.86
C PHE A 334 -8.79 -7.57 10.18
N LEU A 335 -8.37 -6.33 10.39
CA LEU A 335 -8.73 -5.55 11.59
C LEU A 335 -10.25 -5.41 11.72
N PHE A 336 -10.97 -5.17 10.64
CA PHE A 336 -12.42 -5.10 10.65
C PHE A 336 -13.04 -6.45 11.07
N VAL A 337 -12.61 -7.57 10.46
CA VAL A 337 -13.07 -8.92 10.82
C VAL A 337 -12.73 -9.24 12.28
N PHE A 338 -11.54 -8.82 12.76
CA PHE A 338 -11.14 -8.95 14.15
C PHE A 338 -12.08 -8.19 15.10
N ILE A 339 -12.46 -6.96 14.78
CA ILE A 339 -13.43 -6.17 15.56
C ILE A 339 -14.79 -6.85 15.61
N LEU A 340 -15.26 -7.41 14.48
CA LEU A 340 -16.51 -8.18 14.45
C LEU A 340 -16.43 -9.44 15.31
N ASP A 341 -15.32 -10.17 15.27
CA ASP A 341 -15.13 -11.41 16.01
C ASP A 341 -15.13 -11.18 17.52
N ILE A 342 -14.32 -10.22 18.01
CA ILE A 342 -14.30 -9.89 19.46
C ILE A 342 -15.60 -9.26 19.96
N SER A 343 -16.44 -8.75 19.05
CA SER A 343 -17.80 -8.27 19.35
C SER A 343 -18.83 -9.39 19.27
N SER A 344 -18.42 -10.64 19.05
CA SER A 344 -19.27 -11.84 18.94
C SER A 344 -20.25 -11.81 17.76
N HIS A 345 -19.93 -11.08 16.70
CA HIS A 345 -20.76 -10.98 15.49
C HIS A 345 -20.43 -12.02 14.42
N ILE A 346 -19.34 -12.76 14.58
CA ILE A 346 -18.92 -13.82 13.67
C ILE A 346 -18.85 -15.15 14.41
N LYS A 347 -19.28 -16.24 13.76
CA LYS A 347 -19.01 -17.61 14.17
C LYS A 347 -18.11 -18.28 13.15
N LYS A 348 -17.17 -19.11 13.62
CA LYS A 348 -16.26 -19.86 12.75
C LYS A 348 -15.42 -18.95 11.85
N SER A 349 -14.88 -17.88 12.41
CA SER A 349 -14.08 -16.86 11.72
C SER A 349 -12.73 -17.36 11.18
N ALA A 350 -12.30 -18.56 11.55
CA ALA A 350 -10.99 -19.11 11.18
C ALA A 350 -10.65 -19.02 9.67
N PRO A 351 -11.55 -19.36 8.72
CA PRO A 351 -11.23 -19.25 7.30
C PRO A 351 -10.97 -17.79 6.84
N LEU A 352 -11.69 -16.83 7.45
CA LEU A 352 -11.50 -15.39 7.15
C LEU A 352 -10.13 -14.93 7.64
N PHE A 353 -9.75 -15.29 8.86
CA PHE A 353 -8.45 -14.94 9.44
C PHE A 353 -7.31 -15.60 8.68
N PHE A 354 -7.44 -16.87 8.32
CA PHE A 354 -6.45 -17.57 7.50
C PHE A 354 -6.26 -16.88 6.15
N LEU A 355 -7.35 -16.66 5.42
CA LEU A 355 -7.30 -16.11 4.06
C LEU A 355 -6.75 -14.67 4.05
N LEU A 356 -7.21 -13.81 4.97
CA LEU A 356 -6.71 -12.45 5.06
C LEU A 356 -5.24 -12.39 5.49
N ALA A 357 -4.83 -13.20 6.46
CA ALA A 357 -3.43 -13.29 6.89
C ALA A 357 -2.51 -13.81 5.76
N PHE A 358 -2.94 -14.86 5.04
CA PHE A 358 -2.28 -15.35 3.84
C PHE A 358 -2.12 -14.23 2.79
N GLY A 359 -3.19 -13.47 2.56
CA GLY A 359 -3.19 -12.33 1.63
C GLY A 359 -2.25 -11.21 2.06
N VAL A 360 -2.24 -10.85 3.34
CA VAL A 360 -1.38 -9.78 3.88
C VAL A 360 0.09 -10.08 3.64
N ILE A 361 0.56 -11.27 4.05
CA ILE A 361 1.98 -11.63 3.91
C ILE A 361 2.36 -11.87 2.44
N GLY A 362 1.46 -12.46 1.63
CA GLY A 362 1.67 -12.64 0.20
C GLY A 362 1.77 -11.32 -0.56
N SER A 363 1.22 -10.25 0.00
CA SER A 363 1.32 -8.89 -0.55
C SER A 363 2.55 -8.14 -0.02
N LYS A 364 2.89 -8.24 1.27
CA LYS A 364 4.09 -7.60 1.86
C LYS A 364 4.47 -8.25 3.20
N VAL A 365 5.67 -8.78 3.29
CA VAL A 365 6.16 -9.50 4.48
C VAL A 365 6.11 -8.64 5.74
N ALA A 366 6.50 -7.38 5.65
CA ALA A 366 6.52 -6.47 6.79
C ALA A 366 5.12 -6.31 7.44
N HIS A 367 4.07 -6.22 6.62
CA HIS A 367 2.68 -6.15 7.11
C HIS A 367 2.25 -7.46 7.79
N GLY A 368 2.70 -8.60 7.24
CA GLY A 368 2.47 -9.91 7.85
C GLY A 368 3.13 -10.04 9.23
N ALA A 369 4.37 -9.56 9.37
CA ALA A 369 5.08 -9.58 10.64
C ALA A 369 4.44 -8.67 11.69
N VAL A 370 3.99 -7.47 11.31
CA VAL A 370 3.23 -6.58 12.21
C VAL A 370 1.92 -7.23 12.64
N LEU A 371 1.22 -7.91 11.73
CA LEU A 371 0.02 -8.67 12.05
C LEU A 371 0.31 -9.81 13.03
N ALA A 372 1.40 -10.57 12.84
CA ALA A 372 1.83 -11.61 13.75
C ALA A 372 2.08 -11.07 15.18
N GLY A 373 2.82 -9.96 15.27
CA GLY A 373 3.06 -9.27 16.53
C GLY A 373 1.78 -8.77 17.20
N ALA A 374 0.86 -8.22 16.42
CA ALA A 374 -0.42 -7.72 16.90
C ALA A 374 -1.28 -8.83 17.52
N VAL A 375 -1.49 -9.93 16.79
CA VAL A 375 -2.32 -11.05 17.28
C VAL A 375 -1.62 -11.86 18.38
N GLY A 376 -0.29 -12.02 18.29
CA GLY A 376 0.49 -12.70 19.32
C GLY A 376 0.45 -11.95 20.65
N PHE A 377 0.65 -10.64 20.63
CA PHE A 377 0.56 -9.81 21.84
C PHE A 377 -0.89 -9.76 22.38
N PHE A 378 -1.88 -9.64 21.51
CA PHE A 378 -3.29 -9.72 21.91
C PHE A 378 -3.59 -11.01 22.68
N TRP A 379 -3.16 -12.15 22.16
CA TRP A 379 -3.33 -13.45 22.81
C TRP A 379 -2.60 -13.51 24.15
N LEU A 380 -1.31 -13.13 24.19
CA LEU A 380 -0.47 -13.14 25.38
C LEU A 380 -1.03 -12.22 26.47
N ALA A 381 -1.40 -11.00 26.13
CA ALA A 381 -1.97 -10.03 27.08
C ALA A 381 -3.29 -10.54 27.71
N ASN A 382 -4.13 -11.18 26.91
CA ASN A 382 -5.36 -11.77 27.44
C ASN A 382 -5.09 -13.02 28.32
N LEU A 383 -4.10 -13.84 27.95
CA LEU A 383 -3.68 -15.00 28.75
C LEU A 383 -3.15 -14.54 30.13
N VAL A 384 -2.26 -13.54 30.15
CA VAL A 384 -1.71 -12.99 31.39
C VAL A 384 -2.79 -12.33 32.25
N LYS A 385 -3.67 -11.54 31.63
CA LYS A 385 -4.75 -10.84 32.33
C LYS A 385 -5.76 -11.80 32.94
N ASN A 386 -6.19 -12.80 32.18
CA ASN A 386 -7.29 -13.68 32.59
C ASN A 386 -6.80 -14.93 33.37
N LYS A 387 -5.48 -15.21 33.31
CA LYS A 387 -4.83 -16.40 33.88
C LYS A 387 -5.49 -17.73 33.44
N LYS A 388 -6.19 -17.70 32.34
CA LYS A 388 -6.89 -18.84 31.74
C LYS A 388 -6.77 -18.80 30.23
N LEU A 389 -6.56 -19.96 29.63
CA LEU A 389 -6.52 -20.11 28.18
C LEU A 389 -7.93 -19.89 27.60
N ASN A 390 -8.06 -18.92 26.70
CA ASN A 390 -9.28 -18.74 25.93
C ASN A 390 -9.12 -19.44 24.59
N TRP A 391 -9.76 -20.59 24.41
CA TRP A 391 -9.65 -21.41 23.20
C TRP A 391 -10.04 -20.63 21.92
N HIS A 392 -11.06 -19.78 21.98
CA HIS A 392 -11.45 -18.99 20.82
C HIS A 392 -10.33 -18.04 20.38
N GLN A 393 -9.73 -17.30 21.30
CA GLN A 393 -8.59 -16.40 21.00
C GLN A 393 -7.36 -17.19 20.56
N THR A 394 -7.13 -18.36 21.15
CA THR A 394 -6.03 -19.24 20.74
C THR A 394 -6.21 -19.73 19.30
N TRP A 395 -7.42 -20.16 18.93
CA TRP A 395 -7.72 -20.57 17.56
C TRP A 395 -7.62 -19.41 16.55
N LEU A 396 -8.09 -18.20 16.92
CA LEU A 396 -7.93 -17.01 16.11
C LEU A 396 -6.45 -16.75 15.83
N THR A 397 -5.63 -16.75 16.87
CA THR A 397 -4.18 -16.52 16.73
C THR A 397 -3.51 -17.64 15.93
N ALA A 398 -3.81 -18.89 16.25
CA ALA A 398 -3.22 -20.04 15.54
C ALA A 398 -3.57 -20.05 14.06
N THR A 399 -4.82 -19.79 13.69
CA THR A 399 -5.24 -19.74 12.28
C THR A 399 -4.64 -18.54 11.53
N THR A 400 -4.48 -17.39 12.20
CA THR A 400 -3.78 -16.24 11.64
C THR A 400 -2.32 -16.58 11.38
N LEU A 401 -1.62 -17.14 12.36
CA LEU A 401 -0.21 -17.53 12.21
C LEU A 401 -0.04 -18.64 11.15
N ALA A 402 -0.98 -19.58 11.05
CA ALA A 402 -0.99 -20.58 10.00
C ALA A 402 -1.15 -19.96 8.62
N GLY A 403 -2.05 -18.97 8.45
CA GLY A 403 -2.20 -18.22 7.21
C GLY A 403 -0.92 -17.47 6.82
N LEU A 404 -0.30 -16.79 7.80
CA LEU A 404 0.98 -16.10 7.59
C LEU A 404 2.09 -17.08 7.21
N ALA A 405 2.25 -18.19 7.92
CA ALA A 405 3.28 -19.19 7.64
C ALA A 405 3.09 -19.81 6.25
N THR A 406 1.85 -20.15 5.90
CA THR A 406 1.50 -20.70 4.59
C THR A 406 1.81 -19.68 3.47
N GLY A 407 1.40 -18.43 3.63
CA GLY A 407 1.66 -17.39 2.65
C GLY A 407 3.15 -17.11 2.48
N PHE A 408 3.89 -17.06 3.58
CA PHE A 408 5.35 -16.89 3.54
C PHE A 408 6.01 -18.05 2.77
N TYR A 409 5.68 -19.28 3.12
CA TYR A 409 6.25 -20.46 2.47
C TYR A 409 5.94 -20.50 0.96
N PHE A 410 4.67 -20.39 0.58
CA PHE A 410 4.28 -20.55 -0.82
C PHE A 410 4.64 -19.36 -1.69
N VAL A 411 4.63 -18.15 -1.14
CA VAL A 411 4.79 -16.94 -1.96
C VAL A 411 6.24 -16.46 -1.98
N ILE A 412 6.99 -16.68 -0.92
CA ILE A 412 8.32 -16.09 -0.74
C ILE A 412 9.42 -17.16 -0.80
N ASN A 413 9.19 -18.34 -0.23
CA ASN A 413 10.18 -19.42 -0.19
C ASN A 413 9.92 -20.56 -1.20
N GLY A 414 8.88 -20.49 -2.01
CA GLY A 414 8.41 -21.57 -2.89
C GLY A 414 9.39 -22.04 -3.98
N GLY A 415 10.63 -21.63 -3.95
CA GLY A 415 11.63 -22.00 -4.93
C GLY A 415 13.09 -21.88 -4.47
N GLY A 416 13.33 -21.71 -3.19
CA GLY A 416 14.71 -21.72 -2.66
C GLY A 416 15.45 -20.38 -2.80
N GLY A 417 14.73 -19.29 -2.88
CA GLY A 417 15.32 -17.96 -2.80
C GLY A 417 15.85 -17.70 -1.41
N SER A 418 17.16 -17.68 -1.21
CA SER A 418 17.74 -17.01 -0.08
C SER A 418 17.48 -15.51 -0.26
N SER A 419 16.35 -15.02 0.23
CA SER A 419 16.26 -13.60 0.51
C SER A 419 17.53 -13.22 1.28
N ARG A 420 18.22 -12.17 0.91
CA ARG A 420 19.20 -11.58 1.81
C ARG A 420 18.46 -11.37 3.11
N GLY A 421 18.81 -12.17 4.12
CA GLY A 421 18.18 -12.11 5.41
C GLY A 421 18.30 -10.68 5.92
N MET A 422 17.24 -10.17 6.54
CA MET A 422 17.40 -9.00 7.36
C MET A 422 18.49 -9.31 8.38
N LEU A 423 19.50 -8.48 8.42
CA LEU A 423 20.59 -8.62 9.38
C LEU A 423 20.15 -8.05 10.73
N PHE A 424 20.66 -8.63 11.79
CA PHE A 424 20.52 -8.01 13.10
C PHE A 424 21.52 -6.85 13.17
N ASP A 425 20.99 -5.64 13.11
CA ASP A 425 21.79 -4.41 13.18
C ASP A 425 20.97 -3.33 13.90
N GLN A 426 21.53 -2.81 14.98
CA GLN A 426 20.82 -1.86 15.81
C GLN A 426 20.72 -0.51 15.10
N PHE A 427 19.50 -0.11 14.75
CA PHE A 427 19.23 1.13 14.03
C PHE A 427 20.00 1.29 12.72
N GLY A 428 20.19 0.20 11.99
CA GLY A 428 20.91 0.24 10.71
C GLY A 428 20.29 1.19 9.68
N PHE A 429 18.95 1.44 9.75
CA PHE A 429 18.28 2.40 8.89
C PHE A 429 18.77 3.85 9.07
N VAL A 430 19.29 4.19 10.27
CA VAL A 430 19.79 5.53 10.54
C VAL A 430 20.92 5.88 9.58
N ASP A 431 21.84 4.95 9.36
CA ASP A 431 22.96 5.13 8.43
C ASP A 431 22.49 5.41 7.00
N GLY A 432 21.36 4.79 6.62
CA GLY A 432 20.80 4.96 5.29
C GLY A 432 20.00 6.23 5.06
N ILE A 433 19.48 6.84 6.13
CA ILE A 433 18.60 8.00 6.06
C ILE A 433 19.30 9.28 6.49
N THR A 434 20.04 9.21 7.58
CA THR A 434 20.62 10.40 8.22
C THR A 434 22.14 10.51 8.04
N GLY A 435 22.78 9.49 7.51
CA GLY A 435 24.23 9.35 7.40
C GLY A 435 24.81 8.45 8.48
N ASP A 436 26.08 8.08 8.34
CA ASP A 436 26.75 7.14 9.23
C ASP A 436 27.01 7.75 10.62
N PHE A 437 26.26 7.30 11.62
CA PHE A 437 26.46 7.66 13.04
C PHE A 437 27.37 6.70 13.79
N ARG A 438 27.78 5.58 13.20
CA ARG A 438 28.63 4.57 13.83
C ARG A 438 29.97 5.13 14.33
N PRO A 439 30.64 6.05 13.63
CA PRO A 439 31.84 6.66 14.11
C PRO A 439 31.68 7.42 15.43
N TYR A 440 30.47 7.86 15.75
CA TYR A 440 30.21 8.64 16.98
C TYR A 440 29.79 7.78 18.18
N GLY A 441 29.72 6.48 17.99
CA GLY A 441 29.43 5.53 19.04
C GLY A 441 27.95 5.13 19.15
N LEU A 442 27.75 3.93 19.70
CA LEU A 442 26.42 3.28 19.78
C LEU A 442 25.36 4.14 20.50
N ALA A 443 25.75 4.87 21.54
CA ALA A 443 24.80 5.70 22.28
C ALA A 443 24.18 6.81 21.41
N ILE A 444 24.98 7.44 20.54
CA ILE A 444 24.50 8.49 19.63
C ILE A 444 23.61 7.89 18.56
N GLN A 445 23.95 6.73 18.03
CA GLN A 445 23.11 5.99 17.09
C GLN A 445 21.74 5.64 17.72
N TRP A 446 21.72 5.19 18.97
CA TRP A 446 20.48 4.92 19.69
C TRP A 446 19.63 6.18 19.91
N VAL A 447 20.23 7.29 20.32
CA VAL A 447 19.52 8.56 20.50
C VAL A 447 18.92 9.03 19.17
N ALA A 448 19.71 9.01 18.11
CA ALA A 448 19.26 9.40 16.77
C ALA A 448 18.12 8.48 16.29
N GLY A 449 18.27 7.17 16.40
CA GLY A 449 17.28 6.19 15.99
C GLY A 449 15.98 6.29 16.76
N LEU A 450 16.03 6.38 18.08
CA LEU A 450 14.84 6.56 18.92
C LEU A 450 14.14 7.89 18.62
N THR A 451 14.90 8.98 18.44
CA THR A 451 14.33 10.28 18.09
C THR A 451 13.63 10.23 16.74
N PHE A 452 14.24 9.56 15.75
CA PHE A 452 13.64 9.34 14.45
C PHE A 452 12.34 8.53 14.56
N LEU A 453 12.37 7.37 15.21
CA LEU A 453 11.19 6.52 15.38
C LEU A 453 10.08 7.22 16.15
N PHE A 454 10.45 8.04 17.12
CA PHE A 454 9.47 8.84 17.85
C PHE A 454 8.86 9.92 16.95
N GLY A 455 9.64 10.61 16.13
CA GLY A 455 9.13 11.55 15.12
C GLY A 455 8.16 10.86 14.15
N PHE A 456 8.42 9.60 13.85
CA PHE A 456 7.60 8.80 12.94
C PHE A 456 6.33 8.24 13.60
N LEU A 457 6.41 7.71 14.81
CA LEU A 457 5.33 7.00 15.51
C LEU A 457 4.80 7.73 16.76
N GLY A 458 5.29 8.91 17.07
CA GLY A 458 5.00 9.54 18.36
C GLY A 458 3.52 9.73 18.64
N LEU A 459 2.73 10.20 17.66
CA LEU A 459 1.29 10.34 17.80
C LEU A 459 0.62 8.99 18.04
N GLN A 460 1.01 7.97 17.29
CA GLN A 460 0.46 6.62 17.38
C GLN A 460 0.76 5.99 18.73
N LEU A 461 2.00 6.10 19.22
CA LEU A 461 2.42 5.55 20.51
C LEU A 461 1.68 6.22 21.69
N VAL A 462 1.62 7.54 21.69
CA VAL A 462 0.86 8.30 22.70
C VAL A 462 -0.63 7.95 22.60
N GLY A 463 -1.14 7.79 21.40
CA GLY A 463 -2.54 7.44 21.15
C GLY A 463 -2.88 6.02 21.60
N VAL A 464 -2.01 5.05 21.41
CA VAL A 464 -2.18 3.67 21.92
C VAL A 464 -2.19 3.65 23.46
N ALA A 465 -1.29 4.42 24.09
CA ALA A 465 -1.30 4.58 25.53
C ALA A 465 -2.61 5.23 26.02
N ALA A 466 -3.13 6.21 25.28
CA ALA A 466 -4.42 6.81 25.57
C ALA A 466 -5.58 5.80 25.39
N LEU A 467 -5.59 5.05 24.31
CA LEU A 467 -6.56 4.02 24.03
C LEU A 467 -6.62 2.98 25.16
N HIS A 468 -5.47 2.54 25.64
CA HIS A 468 -5.40 1.56 26.72
C HIS A 468 -5.88 2.11 28.07
N ASN A 469 -5.33 3.26 28.47
CA ASN A 469 -5.55 3.83 29.81
C ASN A 469 -6.95 4.43 30.00
N PHE A 470 -7.55 4.92 28.92
CA PHE A 470 -8.83 5.62 28.99
C PHE A 470 -10.02 4.77 28.58
N SER A 471 -9.78 3.52 28.20
CA SER A 471 -10.83 2.62 27.72
C SER A 471 -11.55 1.96 28.91
N THR A 472 -12.80 2.38 29.14
CA THR A 472 -13.71 1.72 30.09
C THR A 472 -14.44 0.54 29.43
N HIS A 473 -14.52 0.53 28.11
CA HIS A 473 -15.20 -0.50 27.31
C HIS A 473 -14.28 -1.70 27.05
N ASN A 474 -14.78 -2.90 27.26
CA ASN A 474 -14.00 -4.12 27.06
C ASN A 474 -13.52 -4.28 25.61
N LEU A 475 -14.35 -3.92 24.61
CA LEU A 475 -14.00 -3.95 23.21
C LEU A 475 -12.75 -3.09 22.90
N LEU A 476 -12.78 -1.82 23.30
CA LEU A 476 -11.65 -0.91 23.08
C LEU A 476 -10.39 -1.35 23.80
N LYS A 477 -10.54 -2.00 24.95
CA LYS A 477 -9.41 -2.56 25.70
C LYS A 477 -8.78 -3.76 24.99
N GLN A 478 -9.58 -4.60 24.34
CA GLN A 478 -9.07 -5.69 23.51
C GLN A 478 -8.38 -5.18 22.26
N ILE A 479 -8.97 -4.18 21.60
CA ILE A 479 -8.35 -3.47 20.45
C ILE A 479 -7.02 -2.83 20.86
N SER A 480 -6.92 -2.28 22.08
CA SER A 480 -5.67 -1.70 22.55
C SER A 480 -4.53 -2.74 22.68
N PHE A 481 -4.83 -3.97 23.04
CA PHE A 481 -3.81 -5.03 23.07
C PHE A 481 -3.31 -5.36 21.66
N PHE A 482 -4.20 -5.44 20.67
CA PHE A 482 -3.82 -5.59 19.28
C PHE A 482 -2.94 -4.41 18.82
N ALA A 483 -3.34 -3.18 19.14
CA ALA A 483 -2.60 -1.97 18.80
C ALA A 483 -1.21 -1.92 19.44
N ILE A 484 -1.09 -2.30 20.73
CA ILE A 484 0.20 -2.39 21.41
C ILE A 484 1.11 -3.41 20.71
N GLY A 485 0.58 -4.58 20.35
CA GLY A 485 1.34 -5.61 19.63
C GLY A 485 1.83 -5.13 18.27
N ALA A 486 0.99 -4.41 17.51
CA ALA A 486 1.39 -3.80 16.24
C ALA A 486 2.49 -2.75 16.43
N ALA A 487 2.37 -1.90 17.46
CA ALA A 487 3.37 -0.89 17.79
C ALA A 487 4.72 -1.52 18.17
N ILE A 488 4.69 -2.54 19.02
CA ILE A 488 5.90 -3.28 19.44
C ILE A 488 6.56 -3.93 18.23
N ALA A 489 5.81 -4.61 17.37
CA ALA A 489 6.36 -5.26 16.18
C ALA A 489 7.00 -4.26 15.22
N GLY A 490 6.33 -3.13 14.96
CA GLY A 490 6.89 -2.06 14.11
C GLY A 490 8.15 -1.43 14.69
N LEU A 491 8.18 -1.18 16.01
CA LEU A 491 9.34 -0.60 16.69
C LEU A 491 10.52 -1.56 16.75
N LEU A 492 10.30 -2.78 17.23
CA LEU A 492 11.40 -3.75 17.40
C LEU A 492 12.04 -4.12 16.07
N SER A 493 11.23 -4.25 15.00
CA SER A 493 11.77 -4.52 13.67
C SER A 493 12.68 -3.38 13.19
N ALA A 494 12.25 -2.13 13.35
CA ALA A 494 13.09 -0.99 12.97
C ALA A 494 14.32 -0.81 13.87
N MET A 495 14.23 -1.16 15.16
CA MET A 495 15.34 -1.02 16.09
C MET A 495 16.45 -2.06 15.91
N PHE A 496 16.10 -3.27 15.48
CA PHE A 496 17.00 -4.42 15.52
C PHE A 496 17.25 -5.11 14.20
N LEU A 497 16.50 -4.76 13.17
CA LEU A 497 16.69 -5.32 11.83
C LEU A 497 17.23 -4.26 10.90
N SER A 498 18.07 -4.66 9.99
CA SER A 498 18.57 -3.83 8.90
C SER A 498 18.50 -4.59 7.59
N GLY A 499 18.15 -3.89 6.54
CA GLY A 499 18.08 -4.43 5.20
C GLY A 499 18.43 -3.38 4.15
N GLU A 500 18.56 -3.79 2.90
CA GLU A 500 18.81 -2.84 1.81
C GLU A 500 17.68 -1.81 1.73
N PHE A 501 18.04 -0.57 1.39
CA PHE A 501 17.08 0.53 1.20
C PHE A 501 16.17 0.83 2.40
N ALA A 502 16.65 0.58 3.64
CA ALA A 502 15.89 0.78 4.87
C ALA A 502 14.53 0.05 4.86
N VAL A 503 14.52 -1.19 4.34
CA VAL A 503 13.29 -2.01 4.25
C VAL A 503 12.66 -2.30 5.61
N GLU A 504 13.41 -2.21 6.71
CA GLU A 504 12.94 -2.30 8.08
C GLU A 504 11.90 -1.22 8.41
N LEU A 505 11.93 -0.08 7.75
CA LEU A 505 10.92 0.96 7.91
C LEU A 505 9.54 0.55 7.38
N PHE A 506 9.45 -0.45 6.51
CA PHE A 506 8.14 -0.97 6.08
C PHE A 506 7.34 -1.57 7.24
N PHE A 507 8.00 -2.11 8.27
CA PHE A 507 7.33 -2.59 9.48
C PHE A 507 6.74 -1.41 10.27
N THR A 508 7.49 -0.32 10.36
CA THR A 508 7.03 0.91 11.01
C THR A 508 5.86 1.54 10.26
N HIS A 509 5.91 1.55 8.92
CA HIS A 509 4.82 2.01 8.07
C HIS A 509 3.54 1.19 8.27
N ALA A 510 3.65 -0.13 8.27
CA ALA A 510 2.53 -1.03 8.48
C ALA A 510 1.88 -0.79 9.85
N ALA A 511 2.70 -0.68 10.91
CA ALA A 511 2.23 -0.38 12.26
C ALA A 511 1.59 1.01 12.32
N SER A 512 2.25 2.04 11.80
CA SER A 512 1.75 3.42 11.77
C SER A 512 0.37 3.50 11.14
N SER A 513 0.17 2.88 9.98
CA SER A 513 -1.09 2.94 9.24
C SER A 513 -2.26 2.33 10.02
N VAL A 514 -2.05 1.19 10.67
CA VAL A 514 -3.07 0.56 11.51
C VAL A 514 -3.37 1.41 12.74
N LEU A 515 -2.33 1.93 13.39
CA LEU A 515 -2.45 2.70 14.62
C LEU A 515 -3.16 4.03 14.38
N VAL A 516 -2.91 4.70 13.27
CA VAL A 516 -3.58 5.96 12.90
C VAL A 516 -5.09 5.76 12.78
N VAL A 517 -5.53 4.68 12.14
CA VAL A 517 -6.96 4.34 12.01
C VAL A 517 -7.63 4.11 13.36
N LEU A 518 -6.91 3.58 14.34
CA LEU A 518 -7.44 3.32 15.67
C LEU A 518 -7.37 4.54 16.60
N VAL A 519 -6.31 5.34 16.49
CA VAL A 519 -6.01 6.43 17.43
C VAL A 519 -6.76 7.71 17.11
N ILE A 520 -6.71 8.16 15.84
CA ILE A 520 -7.28 9.47 15.44
C ILE A 520 -8.77 9.58 15.78
N PRO A 521 -9.62 8.58 15.52
CA PRO A 521 -11.04 8.67 15.82
C PRO A 521 -11.33 8.85 17.32
N ILE A 522 -10.54 8.22 18.17
CA ILE A 522 -10.71 8.28 19.62
C ILE A 522 -10.31 9.67 20.14
N VAL A 523 -9.25 10.23 19.62
CA VAL A 523 -8.81 11.59 19.94
C VAL A 523 -9.87 12.59 19.52
N LEU A 524 -10.36 12.51 18.29
CA LEU A 524 -11.40 13.41 17.78
C LEU A 524 -12.72 13.28 18.56
N LYS A 525 -13.13 12.06 18.91
CA LYS A 525 -14.31 11.84 19.76
C LYS A 525 -14.20 12.57 21.09
N ARG A 526 -13.02 12.57 21.71
CA ARG A 526 -12.79 13.27 22.99
C ARG A 526 -12.77 14.77 22.83
N ILE A 527 -12.19 15.28 21.75
CA ILE A 527 -12.20 16.71 21.44
C ILE A 527 -13.64 17.19 21.25
N VAL A 528 -14.41 16.49 20.41
CA VAL A 528 -15.80 16.85 20.09
C VAL A 528 -16.73 16.76 21.30
N ASN A 529 -16.54 15.74 22.15
CA ASN A 529 -17.33 15.57 23.37
C ASN A 529 -16.93 16.54 24.51
N HIS A 530 -16.04 17.47 24.24
CA HIS A 530 -15.52 18.40 25.25
C HIS A 530 -14.99 17.71 26.53
N GLU A 531 -14.49 16.50 26.40
CA GLU A 531 -13.88 15.78 27.53
C GLU A 531 -12.60 16.46 28.01
N PHE A 532 -11.99 17.31 27.17
CA PHE A 532 -10.83 18.12 27.46
C PHE A 532 -11.26 19.50 28.01
N LYS A 533 -11.53 19.57 29.31
CA LYS A 533 -11.81 20.84 30.02
C LYS A 533 -10.50 21.54 30.39
N TYR A 534 -9.76 22.00 29.38
CA TYR A 534 -8.55 22.80 29.61
C TYR A 534 -8.79 24.29 29.43
N PRO A 535 -8.03 25.15 30.11
CA PRO A 535 -8.00 26.58 29.81
C PRO A 535 -7.67 26.79 28.30
N ARG A 536 -8.35 27.72 27.66
CA ARG A 536 -8.13 28.05 26.24
C ARG A 536 -6.66 28.30 25.92
N SER A 537 -5.95 29.01 26.82
CA SER A 537 -4.50 29.27 26.67
C SER A 537 -3.69 28.01 26.55
N VAL A 538 -3.98 26.97 27.34
CA VAL A 538 -3.24 25.69 27.29
C VAL A 538 -3.50 24.93 25.98
N LEU A 539 -4.74 24.93 25.47
CA LEU A 539 -5.09 24.35 24.19
C LEU A 539 -4.40 25.08 23.04
N ILE A 540 -4.45 26.40 23.05
CA ILE A 540 -3.79 27.25 22.05
C ILE A 540 -2.28 26.99 22.07
N THR A 541 -1.65 26.98 23.26
CA THR A 541 -0.21 26.69 23.36
C THR A 541 0.15 25.33 22.76
N ALA A 542 -0.57 24.26 23.12
CA ALA A 542 -0.30 22.93 22.57
C ALA A 542 -0.44 22.88 21.04
N THR A 543 -1.47 23.55 20.50
CA THR A 543 -1.71 23.63 19.05
C THR A 543 -0.63 24.45 18.34
N LEU A 544 -0.29 25.64 18.85
CA LEU A 544 0.72 26.53 18.26
C LEU A 544 2.11 25.91 18.29
N VAL A 545 2.47 25.22 19.38
CA VAL A 545 3.76 24.51 19.44
C VAL A 545 3.78 23.39 18.40
N GLY A 546 2.69 22.65 18.25
CA GLY A 546 2.60 21.60 17.21
C GLY A 546 2.76 22.17 15.79
N LEU A 547 1.96 23.17 15.43
CA LEU A 547 2.05 23.82 14.12
C LEU A 547 3.41 24.48 13.89
N GLY A 548 3.93 25.21 14.89
CA GLY A 548 5.23 25.86 14.82
C GLY A 548 6.38 24.85 14.64
N SER A 549 6.29 23.71 15.30
CA SER A 549 7.26 22.61 15.13
C SER A 549 7.26 22.08 13.69
N ALA A 550 6.08 21.90 13.10
CA ALA A 550 5.97 21.44 11.71
C ALA A 550 6.54 22.44 10.72
N ILE A 551 6.16 23.71 10.85
CA ILE A 551 6.66 24.79 9.99
C ILE A 551 8.18 24.91 10.10
N PHE A 552 8.71 24.92 11.32
CA PHE A 552 10.13 25.01 11.56
C PHE A 552 10.90 23.83 10.92
N ALA A 553 10.44 22.61 11.13
CA ALA A 553 11.06 21.44 10.53
C ALA A 553 10.98 21.42 9.00
N SER A 554 9.89 21.93 8.42
CA SER A 554 9.69 22.00 6.96
C SER A 554 10.53 23.08 6.29
N LEU A 555 10.90 24.13 7.02
CA LEU A 555 11.77 25.21 6.54
C LEU A 555 13.27 24.88 6.64
N MET A 556 13.61 23.75 7.28
CA MET A 556 15.01 23.32 7.37
C MET A 556 15.55 22.96 5.99
N PRO A 557 16.69 23.53 5.58
CA PRO A 557 17.27 23.23 4.27
C PRO A 557 17.69 21.75 4.20
N SER A 558 17.40 21.12 3.07
CA SER A 558 18.01 19.83 2.71
C SER A 558 19.49 20.07 2.42
N LEU A 559 20.37 19.46 3.19
CA LEU A 559 21.82 19.55 2.97
C LEU A 559 22.36 18.25 2.39
N ASP A 560 23.34 18.40 1.50
CA ASP A 560 24.00 17.24 0.88
C ASP A 560 24.69 16.34 1.90
N SER A 561 24.71 15.04 1.56
CA SER A 561 25.24 13.98 2.41
C SER A 561 26.74 14.10 2.61
N GLY A 562 27.20 13.92 3.83
CA GLY A 562 28.62 13.64 4.12
C GLY A 562 29.31 14.51 5.16
N SER A 563 28.67 15.54 5.71
CA SER A 563 29.24 16.33 6.80
C SER A 563 28.53 16.14 8.14
N ILE A 564 29.25 16.29 9.27
CA ILE A 564 28.65 16.33 10.62
C ILE A 564 27.49 17.33 10.67
N LYS A 565 27.63 18.46 9.97
CA LYS A 565 26.61 19.48 9.87
C LYS A 565 25.34 18.97 9.17
N ALA A 566 25.47 18.18 8.10
CA ALA A 566 24.36 17.57 7.39
C ALA A 566 23.64 16.53 8.27
N ILE A 567 24.38 15.71 9.00
CA ILE A 567 23.85 14.72 9.95
C ILE A 567 23.03 15.42 11.04
N THR A 568 23.62 16.45 11.67
CA THR A 568 22.94 17.23 12.73
C THR A 568 21.65 17.86 12.21
N LEU A 569 21.68 18.47 11.02
CA LEU A 569 20.51 19.12 10.44
C LEU A 569 19.42 18.15 9.99
N ARG A 570 19.75 16.91 9.62
CA ARG A 570 18.75 15.87 9.34
C ARG A 570 18.08 15.32 10.59
N THR A 571 18.75 15.35 11.74
CA THR A 571 18.18 14.91 13.03
C THR A 571 17.35 15.99 13.72
N ILE A 572 17.60 17.27 13.45
CA ILE A 572 16.86 18.38 14.06
C ILE A 572 15.34 18.28 13.82
N PRO A 573 14.81 17.97 12.61
CA PRO A 573 13.39 17.79 12.41
C PRO A 573 12.79 16.75 13.36
N SER A 574 13.49 15.65 13.59
CA SER A 574 13.06 14.61 14.53
C SER A 574 13.08 15.09 15.97
N LEU A 575 14.08 15.88 16.37
CA LEU A 575 14.14 16.51 17.70
C LEU A 575 13.03 17.53 17.89
N VAL A 576 12.72 18.30 16.86
CA VAL A 576 11.57 19.24 16.85
C VAL A 576 10.26 18.51 17.07
N GLY A 577 10.13 17.26 16.58
CA GLY A 577 9.00 16.39 16.84
C GLY A 577 8.75 16.09 18.34
N LEU A 578 9.73 16.27 19.19
CA LEU A 578 9.59 16.14 20.65
C LEU A 578 9.03 17.41 21.33
N LEU A 579 9.08 18.57 20.68
CA LEU A 579 8.60 19.84 21.27
C LEU A 579 7.14 19.78 21.74
N PRO A 580 6.19 19.21 20.99
CA PRO A 580 4.81 19.05 21.46
C PRO A 580 4.72 18.27 22.78
N LEU A 581 5.59 17.27 22.99
CA LEU A 581 5.61 16.50 24.23
C LEU A 581 6.16 17.30 25.39
N PHE A 582 7.26 18.02 25.21
CA PHE A 582 7.80 18.89 26.26
C PHE A 582 6.80 19.98 26.63
N SER A 583 6.15 20.59 25.63
CA SER A 583 5.07 21.55 25.85
C SER A 583 3.91 20.93 26.63
N ALA A 584 3.47 19.74 26.24
CA ALA A 584 2.39 19.01 26.91
C ALA A 584 2.77 18.68 28.37
N LEU A 585 4.01 18.28 28.62
CA LEU A 585 4.50 18.02 29.98
C LEU A 585 4.51 19.29 30.82
N ALA A 586 5.03 20.40 30.31
CA ALA A 586 5.03 21.69 30.99
C ALA A 586 3.62 22.16 31.32
N CYS A 587 2.69 22.08 30.35
CA CYS A 587 1.28 22.41 30.54
C CYS A 587 0.60 21.48 31.57
N ALA A 588 0.89 20.18 31.54
CA ALA A 588 0.34 19.22 32.49
C ALA A 588 0.84 19.45 33.92
N LEU A 589 2.11 19.81 34.08
CA LEU A 589 2.70 20.22 35.38
C LEU A 589 2.10 21.52 35.88
N TYR A 590 1.93 22.50 35.02
CA TYR A 590 1.22 23.75 35.35
C TYR A 590 -0.21 23.51 35.86
N LEU A 591 -0.97 22.68 35.15
CA LEU A 591 -2.34 22.30 35.55
C LEU A 591 -2.38 21.54 36.87
N LYS A 592 -1.36 20.70 37.13
CA LYS A 592 -1.22 19.98 38.39
C LYS A 592 -0.98 20.96 39.55
N LYS A 593 -0.10 21.94 39.37
CA LYS A 593 0.18 22.97 40.39
C LYS A 593 -1.06 23.81 40.71
N LYS A 594 -1.92 24.12 39.71
CA LYS A 594 -3.14 24.89 39.88
C LYS A 594 -4.27 24.12 40.58
N LYS A 595 -4.28 22.78 40.51
CA LYS A 595 -5.27 21.87 41.13
C LYS A 595 -4.69 21.16 42.36
N SER A 596 -4.72 21.79 43.52
CA SER A 596 -4.01 21.31 44.70
C SER A 596 -4.71 20.19 45.53
N ARG A 597 -5.87 19.65 45.11
CA ARG A 597 -6.60 18.61 45.88
C ARG A 597 -7.26 17.58 44.95
N GLY A 598 -6.80 16.33 44.95
CA GLY A 598 -7.35 15.18 44.23
C GLY A 598 -6.25 14.22 43.81
N ASN A 599 -6.57 12.98 43.37
CA ASN A 599 -5.61 11.95 42.92
C ASN A 599 -4.63 12.52 41.89
N ALA A 600 -3.50 13.05 42.37
CA ALA A 600 -2.59 13.91 41.61
C ALA A 600 -1.83 13.19 40.51
N LYS A 601 -1.62 11.86 40.63
CA LYS A 601 -0.85 11.04 39.67
C LYS A 601 -1.66 10.76 38.41
N ASP A 602 -2.92 10.36 38.54
CA ASP A 602 -3.79 10.04 37.41
C ASP A 602 -4.16 11.29 36.60
N SER A 603 -4.25 12.44 37.28
CA SER A 603 -4.54 13.70 36.59
C SER A 603 -3.37 14.21 35.77
N LEU A 604 -2.13 14.02 36.22
CA LEU A 604 -0.94 14.43 35.47
C LEU A 604 -0.76 13.62 34.19
N MET A 605 -0.78 12.28 34.31
CA MET A 605 -0.64 11.41 33.13
C MET A 605 -1.76 11.64 32.11
N ARG A 606 -2.99 11.79 32.55
CA ARG A 606 -4.12 12.08 31.70
C ARG A 606 -3.98 13.41 30.97
N ASN A 607 -3.56 14.46 31.67
CA ASN A 607 -3.36 15.77 31.06
C ASN A 607 -2.20 15.75 30.06
N PHE A 608 -1.07 15.16 30.45
CA PHE A 608 0.09 15.00 29.57
C PHE A 608 -0.29 14.27 28.27
N THR A 609 -0.92 13.09 28.37
CA THR A 609 -1.32 12.32 27.20
C THR A 609 -2.28 13.09 26.29
N SER A 610 -3.27 13.75 26.85
CA SER A 610 -4.26 14.51 26.06
C SER A 610 -3.65 15.70 25.35
N LEU A 611 -2.78 16.46 26.02
CA LEU A 611 -2.14 17.64 25.44
C LEU A 611 -1.07 17.24 24.40
N SER A 612 -0.37 16.13 24.65
CA SER A 612 0.54 15.55 23.65
C SER A 612 -0.20 15.18 22.37
N LEU A 613 -1.37 14.53 22.48
CA LEU A 613 -2.17 14.18 21.32
C LEU A 613 -2.61 15.41 20.51
N ILE A 614 -3.05 16.48 21.19
CA ILE A 614 -3.44 17.73 20.53
C ILE A 614 -2.24 18.34 19.81
N GLY A 615 -1.10 18.47 20.48
CA GLY A 615 0.11 19.04 19.89
C GLY A 615 0.65 18.22 18.70
N LEU A 616 0.69 16.90 18.84
CA LEU A 616 1.14 16.00 17.77
C LEU A 616 0.17 15.95 16.58
N MET A 617 -1.14 16.03 16.82
CA MET A 617 -2.11 16.17 15.73
C MET A 617 -1.95 17.51 15.00
N ALA A 618 -1.77 18.60 15.72
CA ALA A 618 -1.53 19.90 15.11
C ALA A 618 -0.22 19.91 14.29
N MET A 619 0.82 19.26 14.79
CA MET A 619 2.08 19.07 14.09
C MET A 619 1.88 18.26 12.81
N SER A 620 1.15 17.14 12.86
CA SER A 620 0.84 16.34 11.67
C SER A 620 0.08 17.12 10.61
N VAL A 621 -0.91 17.92 11.00
CA VAL A 621 -1.63 18.80 10.07
C VAL A 621 -0.69 19.85 9.46
N GLY A 622 0.20 20.42 10.27
CA GLY A 622 1.21 21.37 9.80
C GLY A 622 2.14 20.76 8.76
N PHE A 623 2.67 19.56 9.02
CA PHE A 623 3.50 18.82 8.05
C PHE A 623 2.77 18.48 6.77
N TYR A 624 1.54 17.99 6.88
CA TYR A 624 0.71 17.73 5.71
C TYR A 624 0.58 18.98 4.83
N THR A 625 0.28 20.12 5.44
CA THR A 625 0.09 21.37 4.70
C THR A 625 1.40 21.86 4.05
N THR A 626 2.50 21.85 4.78
CA THR A 626 3.80 22.33 4.27
C THR A 626 4.38 21.39 3.22
N ASN A 627 4.33 20.08 3.43
CA ASN A 627 4.78 19.10 2.43
C ASN A 627 3.91 19.14 1.18
N TYR A 628 2.60 19.34 1.35
CA TYR A 628 1.67 19.49 0.25
C TYR A 628 2.04 20.67 -0.66
N VAL A 629 2.28 21.84 -0.07
CA VAL A 629 2.67 23.04 -0.81
C VAL A 629 4.02 22.86 -1.51
N LYS A 630 4.99 22.27 -0.81
CA LYS A 630 6.33 22.02 -1.35
C LYS A 630 6.31 21.04 -2.52
N ASN A 631 5.59 19.92 -2.39
CA ASN A 631 5.52 18.91 -3.44
C ASN A 631 4.86 19.46 -4.72
N ILE A 632 3.87 20.34 -4.58
CA ILE A 632 3.25 20.97 -5.76
C ILE A 632 4.23 21.89 -6.48
N GLN A 633 5.02 22.66 -5.76
CA GLN A 633 5.86 23.71 -6.34
C GLN A 633 7.18 23.19 -6.90
N GLU A 634 7.81 22.23 -6.25
CA GLU A 634 9.20 21.85 -6.51
C GLU A 634 9.37 20.47 -7.18
N GLU A 635 8.63 19.46 -6.74
CA GLU A 635 8.91 18.07 -7.16
C GLU A 635 8.16 17.63 -8.42
N TYR A 636 7.12 18.36 -8.76
CA TYR A 636 6.15 17.91 -9.75
C TYR A 636 6.67 17.88 -11.22
N PRO A 637 7.39 18.89 -11.75
CA PRO A 637 7.84 18.87 -13.13
C PRO A 637 8.99 17.90 -13.40
N GLU A 638 9.87 17.70 -12.40
CA GLU A 638 11.04 16.85 -12.52
C GLU A 638 10.70 15.38 -12.40
N SER A 639 9.80 15.03 -11.47
CA SER A 639 9.38 13.66 -11.28
C SER A 639 8.59 13.12 -12.49
N ASN A 640 7.84 13.96 -13.20
CA ASN A 640 7.13 13.56 -14.43
C ASN A 640 8.08 13.17 -15.56
N ARG A 641 9.15 13.93 -15.77
CA ARG A 641 10.17 13.61 -16.78
C ARG A 641 10.90 12.31 -16.42
N ASN A 642 11.26 12.16 -15.16
CA ASN A 642 11.93 10.95 -14.67
C ASN A 642 11.02 9.73 -14.80
N PHE A 643 9.73 9.87 -14.55
CA PHE A 643 8.78 8.77 -14.68
C PHE A 643 8.58 8.36 -16.14
N ALA A 644 8.44 9.32 -17.06
CA ALA A 644 8.32 9.04 -18.48
C ALA A 644 9.51 8.25 -19.01
N SER A 645 10.73 8.59 -18.58
CA SER A 645 11.94 7.83 -18.91
C SER A 645 11.92 6.41 -18.31
N ARG A 646 11.45 6.28 -17.07
CA ARG A 646 11.37 4.95 -16.41
C ARG A 646 10.42 3.98 -17.09
N ILE A 647 9.34 4.45 -17.66
CA ILE A 647 8.39 3.63 -18.43
C ILE A 647 8.73 3.57 -19.93
N GLY A 648 9.85 4.14 -20.34
CA GLY A 648 10.38 4.04 -21.70
C GLY A 648 9.67 4.88 -22.75
N LEU A 649 8.95 5.93 -22.33
CA LEU A 649 8.34 6.87 -23.28
C LEU A 649 9.38 7.65 -24.10
N ASP A 650 10.62 7.70 -23.63
CA ASP A 650 11.78 8.27 -24.33
C ASP A 650 12.48 7.27 -25.28
N ARG A 651 11.96 6.05 -25.40
CA ARG A 651 12.51 4.98 -26.25
C ARG A 651 11.49 4.50 -27.30
N PRO A 652 11.08 5.34 -28.24
CA PRO A 652 10.02 5.02 -29.22
C PRO A 652 10.38 3.80 -30.09
N ASP A 653 11.65 3.58 -30.38
CA ASP A 653 12.10 2.42 -31.14
C ASP A 653 11.89 1.09 -30.39
N LEU A 654 12.07 1.09 -29.07
CA LEU A 654 11.76 -0.08 -28.25
C LEU A 654 10.25 -0.34 -28.23
N GLN A 655 9.45 0.72 -28.14
CA GLN A 655 8.00 0.60 -28.12
C GLN A 655 7.45 0.07 -29.45
N THR A 656 7.96 0.55 -30.59
CA THR A 656 7.54 0.05 -31.90
C THR A 656 7.99 -1.40 -32.13
N ALA A 657 9.21 -1.75 -31.73
CA ALA A 657 9.70 -3.14 -31.78
C ALA A 657 8.84 -4.07 -30.87
N SER A 658 8.50 -3.60 -29.67
CA SER A 658 7.65 -4.32 -28.74
C SER A 658 6.23 -4.56 -29.26
N SER A 659 5.63 -3.52 -29.85
CA SER A 659 4.31 -3.63 -30.50
C SER A 659 4.32 -4.65 -31.61
N TRP A 660 5.36 -4.65 -32.44
CA TRP A 660 5.52 -5.65 -33.50
C TRP A 660 5.67 -7.08 -32.92
N ILE A 661 6.51 -7.25 -31.88
CA ILE A 661 6.71 -8.55 -31.21
C ILE A 661 5.38 -9.06 -30.66
N SER A 662 4.62 -8.21 -29.97
CA SER A 662 3.32 -8.57 -29.41
C SER A 662 2.33 -9.06 -30.45
N ALA A 663 2.30 -8.42 -31.63
CA ALA A 663 1.39 -8.76 -32.73
C ALA A 663 1.84 -10.01 -33.52
N ASN A 664 3.13 -10.28 -33.64
CA ASN A 664 3.66 -11.24 -34.62
C ASN A 664 4.34 -12.46 -34.00
N THR A 665 4.49 -12.53 -32.68
CA THR A 665 5.10 -13.70 -32.03
C THR A 665 4.11 -14.37 -31.04
N LYS A 666 4.32 -15.66 -30.78
CA LYS A 666 3.50 -16.38 -29.79
C LYS A 666 3.83 -15.91 -28.37
N THR A 667 2.84 -15.87 -27.51
CA THR A 667 3.05 -15.54 -26.07
C THR A 667 4.05 -16.51 -25.40
N SER A 668 4.12 -17.77 -25.87
CA SER A 668 5.09 -18.76 -25.38
C SER A 668 6.53 -18.56 -25.86
N ALA A 669 6.79 -17.63 -26.78
CA ALA A 669 8.13 -17.38 -27.31
C ALA A 669 9.09 -16.95 -26.20
N VAL A 670 10.34 -17.44 -26.33
CA VAL A 670 11.45 -17.06 -25.46
C VAL A 670 12.45 -16.26 -26.28
N PHE A 671 12.82 -15.12 -25.74
CA PHE A 671 13.75 -14.16 -26.34
C PHE A 671 15.09 -14.19 -25.61
N ALA A 672 16.17 -13.91 -26.34
CA ALA A 672 17.42 -13.40 -25.77
C ALA A 672 17.65 -11.97 -26.25
N THR A 673 18.58 -11.25 -25.63
CA THR A 673 18.91 -9.87 -25.98
C THR A 673 20.33 -9.51 -25.59
N ASN A 674 20.89 -8.48 -26.21
CA ASN A 674 22.09 -7.79 -25.76
C ASN A 674 21.81 -6.44 -25.07
N ASP A 675 20.54 -6.05 -24.92
CA ASP A 675 20.15 -4.78 -24.32
C ASP A 675 20.00 -4.90 -22.81
N PHE A 676 21.13 -4.98 -22.11
CA PHE A 676 21.20 -4.94 -20.66
C PHE A 676 21.62 -3.57 -20.11
N CYS A 677 21.81 -2.62 -21.00
CA CYS A 677 22.22 -1.24 -20.67
C CYS A 677 21.01 -0.36 -20.49
N GLY A 678 20.60 -0.10 -19.35
CA GLY A 678 19.49 0.81 -19.11
C GLY A 678 19.55 1.45 -17.73
N SER A 679 20.32 0.82 -16.87
CA SER A 679 20.30 1.14 -15.47
C SER A 679 21.67 1.33 -14.83
N VAL A 680 22.73 0.83 -15.47
CA VAL A 680 24.05 0.76 -14.80
C VAL A 680 25.01 1.81 -15.28
N SER A 681 24.95 2.16 -16.49
CA SER A 681 25.74 3.28 -17.00
C SER A 681 25.11 3.87 -18.26
N LYS A 682 25.13 5.17 -18.36
CA LYS A 682 24.83 5.92 -19.58
C LYS A 682 25.86 5.61 -20.70
N SER A 683 26.79 4.70 -20.47
CA SER A 683 27.97 4.45 -21.29
C SER A 683 28.17 3.00 -21.73
N CYS A 684 27.14 2.16 -21.75
CA CYS A 684 27.23 0.87 -22.41
C CYS A 684 27.39 1.07 -23.92
N ASN A 685 28.40 0.40 -24.47
CA ASN A 685 28.71 0.38 -25.89
C ASN A 685 29.13 -1.03 -26.32
N LYS A 686 29.45 -1.20 -27.57
CA LYS A 686 29.93 -2.49 -28.13
C LYS A 686 31.16 -3.06 -27.43
N ASP A 687 31.98 -2.20 -26.81
CA ASP A 687 33.26 -2.55 -26.17
C ASP A 687 33.08 -2.86 -24.66
N THR A 688 31.86 -2.80 -24.14
CA THR A 688 31.60 -3.06 -22.72
C THR A 688 32.08 -4.44 -22.30
N ASP A 689 32.94 -4.48 -21.28
CA ASP A 689 33.37 -5.75 -20.65
C ASP A 689 32.27 -6.25 -19.69
N TRP A 690 31.41 -7.12 -20.23
CA TRP A 690 30.29 -7.69 -19.47
C TRP A 690 30.75 -8.62 -18.34
N ASN A 691 31.91 -9.30 -18.48
CA ASN A 691 32.44 -10.14 -17.41
C ASN A 691 32.84 -9.29 -16.22
N ALA A 692 33.63 -8.24 -16.44
CA ALA A 692 34.02 -7.32 -15.37
C ALA A 692 32.79 -6.62 -14.73
N LEU A 693 31.82 -6.21 -15.56
CA LEU A 693 30.61 -5.55 -15.07
C LEU A 693 29.75 -6.47 -14.20
N LEU A 694 29.54 -7.73 -14.63
CA LEU A 694 28.75 -8.70 -13.88
C LEU A 694 29.47 -9.17 -12.62
N GLU A 695 30.82 -9.35 -12.68
CA GLU A 695 31.63 -9.64 -11.49
C GLU A 695 31.58 -8.51 -10.47
N PHE A 696 31.67 -7.26 -10.92
CA PHE A 696 31.50 -6.08 -10.06
C PHE A 696 30.11 -6.06 -9.44
N SER A 697 29.07 -6.29 -10.24
CA SER A 697 27.68 -6.32 -9.76
C SER A 697 27.45 -7.44 -8.74
N MET A 698 28.04 -8.62 -8.94
CA MET A 698 28.00 -9.69 -7.94
C MET A 698 28.69 -9.30 -6.64
N LYS A 699 29.85 -8.63 -6.71
CA LYS A 699 30.54 -8.13 -5.51
C LYS A 699 29.72 -7.07 -4.78
N CYS A 700 29.14 -6.13 -5.51
CA CYS A 700 28.23 -5.13 -4.93
C CYS A 700 27.08 -5.77 -4.17
N THR A 701 26.50 -6.83 -4.71
CA THR A 701 25.38 -7.53 -4.06
C THR A 701 25.81 -8.39 -2.87
N GLN A 702 27.07 -8.82 -2.77
CA GLN A 702 27.59 -9.55 -1.61
C GLN A 702 27.94 -8.64 -0.43
N PHE A 703 28.31 -7.37 -0.72
CA PHE A 703 28.73 -6.38 0.27
C PHE A 703 27.65 -5.31 0.48
N ALA A 704 26.43 -5.69 0.83
CA ALA A 704 25.32 -4.78 1.09
C ALA A 704 25.60 -3.65 2.10
N VAL A 705 26.73 -3.71 2.78
CA VAL A 705 27.17 -2.70 3.76
C VAL A 705 27.84 -1.49 3.10
N LEU A 706 28.28 -1.59 1.86
CA LEU A 706 28.92 -0.48 1.15
C LEU A 706 27.94 0.17 0.18
N ARG A 707 27.07 1.03 0.69
CA ARG A 707 26.26 1.99 -0.10
C ARG A 707 27.20 3.02 -0.75
N THR A 708 27.91 2.62 -1.75
CA THR A 708 28.54 3.59 -2.66
C THR A 708 27.58 3.78 -3.83
N ASP A 709 27.38 5.01 -4.27
CA ASP A 709 26.57 5.36 -5.46
C ASP A 709 26.99 4.57 -6.71
N LYS A 710 28.14 3.92 -6.66
CA LYS A 710 28.69 3.06 -7.72
C LYS A 710 28.05 1.66 -7.80
N CYS A 711 27.39 1.19 -6.71
CA CYS A 711 26.72 -0.11 -6.67
C CYS A 711 25.23 -0.05 -6.99
N ASN A 712 24.71 1.09 -7.43
CA ASN A 712 23.35 1.25 -7.90
C ASN A 712 23.13 0.58 -9.27
N ALA A 713 23.42 -0.69 -9.34
CA ALA A 713 23.09 -1.56 -10.45
C ALA A 713 21.61 -1.99 -10.39
N GLY A 714 20.71 -1.02 -10.23
CA GLY A 714 19.28 -1.24 -10.31
C GLY A 714 18.93 -1.57 -11.75
N GLY A 715 18.74 -2.87 -12.05
CA GLY A 715 18.34 -3.28 -13.38
C GLY A 715 16.96 -2.75 -13.73
N TYR A 716 16.87 -1.88 -14.70
CA TYR A 716 15.58 -1.50 -15.26
C TYR A 716 14.99 -2.73 -15.95
N GLN A 717 13.84 -3.15 -15.49
CA GLN A 717 13.08 -4.24 -16.11
C GLN A 717 12.19 -3.74 -17.24
N LEU A 718 12.53 -2.59 -17.80
CA LEU A 718 11.77 -1.95 -18.86
C LEU A 718 11.57 -2.87 -20.06
N LEU A 719 12.61 -3.58 -20.46
CA LEU A 719 12.57 -4.45 -21.63
C LEU A 719 11.47 -5.50 -21.51
N THR A 720 11.47 -6.25 -20.40
CA THR A 720 10.47 -7.29 -20.15
C THR A 720 9.08 -6.73 -19.88
N ALA A 721 9.01 -5.54 -19.29
CA ALA A 721 7.76 -4.85 -19.01
C ALA A 721 7.02 -4.44 -20.29
N VAL A 722 7.75 -4.03 -21.35
CA VAL A 722 7.13 -3.56 -22.61
C VAL A 722 7.04 -4.67 -23.68
N VAL A 723 7.99 -5.60 -23.72
CA VAL A 723 8.02 -6.66 -24.78
C VAL A 723 6.97 -7.75 -24.53
N HIS A 724 6.56 -7.97 -23.29
CA HIS A 724 5.56 -8.96 -22.89
C HIS A 724 5.87 -10.39 -23.36
N ARG A 725 7.15 -10.71 -23.46
CA ARG A 725 7.61 -12.07 -23.79
C ARG A 725 8.64 -12.48 -22.75
N ARG A 726 8.76 -13.79 -22.56
CA ARG A 726 9.78 -14.33 -21.66
C ARG A 726 11.17 -14.15 -22.27
N PHE A 727 12.10 -13.78 -21.42
CA PHE A 727 13.50 -13.70 -21.78
C PHE A 727 14.30 -14.81 -21.11
N LEU A 728 15.33 -15.29 -21.79
CA LEU A 728 16.34 -16.19 -21.21
C LEU A 728 16.94 -15.52 -19.94
N ALA A 729 17.34 -14.26 -20.08
CA ALA A 729 17.57 -13.31 -19.03
C ALA A 729 17.13 -11.94 -19.54
N GLY A 730 16.10 -11.36 -18.98
CA GLY A 730 15.59 -10.02 -19.36
C GLY A 730 16.31 -8.90 -18.63
N ASN A 731 17.01 -9.24 -17.58
CA ASN A 731 17.81 -8.34 -16.77
C ASN A 731 18.90 -9.13 -16.07
N TYR A 732 20.08 -8.55 -15.91
CA TYR A 732 21.17 -9.18 -15.15
C TYR A 732 20.88 -9.18 -13.63
N TYR A 733 20.05 -8.25 -13.15
CA TYR A 733 19.56 -8.21 -11.79
C TYR A 733 18.19 -8.90 -11.69
N VAL A 734 18.19 -10.22 -11.73
CA VAL A 734 16.96 -11.01 -11.52
C VAL A 734 16.65 -11.10 -10.01
N GLY A 735 16.80 -10.00 -9.28
CA GLY A 735 16.69 -9.95 -7.82
C GLY A 735 15.33 -10.36 -7.26
N ILE A 736 14.36 -10.64 -8.12
CA ILE A 736 13.00 -10.96 -7.73
C ILE A 736 12.75 -12.45 -7.65
N SER A 737 13.51 -13.23 -8.36
CA SER A 737 13.32 -14.68 -8.34
C SER A 737 14.10 -15.37 -7.21
N ASP A 738 15.17 -14.72 -6.70
CA ASP A 738 16.12 -15.40 -5.83
C ASP A 738 16.68 -14.54 -4.68
N GLY A 739 15.98 -13.47 -4.32
CA GLY A 739 16.54 -12.48 -3.42
C GLY A 739 17.54 -11.56 -4.15
N SER A 740 18.19 -10.70 -3.41
CA SER A 740 19.01 -9.62 -3.96
C SER A 740 20.40 -10.07 -4.50
N ALA A 741 20.74 -11.35 -4.44
CA ALA A 741 22.02 -11.84 -4.94
C ALA A 741 21.93 -12.29 -6.40
N ILE A 742 22.80 -11.77 -7.26
CA ILE A 742 22.93 -12.24 -8.63
C ILE A 742 23.51 -13.68 -8.58
N LYS A 743 22.76 -14.61 -9.11
CA LYS A 743 23.16 -16.04 -9.13
C LYS A 743 24.08 -16.33 -10.31
N PRO A 744 25.03 -17.29 -10.16
CA PRO A 744 25.93 -17.68 -11.25
C PRO A 744 25.19 -18.09 -12.54
N TRP A 745 24.03 -18.74 -12.43
CA TRP A 745 23.25 -19.14 -13.60
C TRP A 745 22.64 -17.94 -14.35
N VAL A 746 22.31 -16.84 -13.64
CA VAL A 746 21.84 -15.59 -14.28
C VAL A 746 22.99 -14.99 -15.07
N VAL A 747 24.17 -14.89 -14.44
CA VAL A 747 25.39 -14.39 -15.11
C VAL A 747 25.67 -15.17 -16.38
N LYS A 748 25.60 -16.50 -16.28
CA LYS A 748 25.80 -17.38 -17.47
C LYS A 748 24.78 -17.03 -18.57
N ARG A 749 23.50 -16.94 -18.29
CA ARG A 749 22.45 -16.61 -19.26
C ARG A 749 22.62 -15.24 -19.91
N VAL A 750 23.04 -14.25 -19.13
CA VAL A 750 23.36 -12.90 -19.66
C VAL A 750 24.56 -12.99 -20.60
N LEU A 751 25.64 -13.68 -20.18
CA LEU A 751 26.82 -13.85 -20.99
C LEU A 751 26.56 -14.64 -22.27
N ASP A 752 25.78 -15.72 -22.21
CA ASP A 752 25.37 -16.49 -23.38
C ASP A 752 24.63 -15.56 -24.39
N SER A 753 23.74 -14.70 -23.89
CA SER A 753 23.01 -13.74 -24.71
C SER A 753 23.94 -12.70 -25.35
N VAL A 754 24.80 -12.08 -24.55
CA VAL A 754 25.70 -11.01 -25.02
C VAL A 754 26.79 -11.54 -25.92
N ASN A 755 27.36 -12.74 -25.63
CA ASN A 755 28.39 -13.33 -26.44
C ASN A 755 27.89 -13.67 -27.85
N PHE A 756 26.63 -14.09 -27.99
CA PHE A 756 26.02 -14.27 -29.29
C PHE A 756 26.01 -12.95 -30.09
N ALA A 757 25.73 -11.81 -29.45
CA ALA A 757 25.74 -10.52 -30.14
C ALA A 757 27.15 -9.99 -30.43
N LYS A 758 28.13 -10.30 -29.58
CA LYS A 758 29.53 -9.86 -29.75
C LYS A 758 30.30 -10.68 -30.79
N SER A 759 30.09 -12.00 -30.80
CA SER A 759 30.81 -12.95 -31.62
C SER A 759 29.85 -14.02 -32.11
N PRO A 760 28.94 -13.67 -33.02
CA PRO A 760 27.94 -14.61 -33.49
C PRO A 760 28.60 -15.75 -34.27
N SER A 761 28.26 -16.96 -33.85
CA SER A 761 28.72 -18.22 -34.45
C SER A 761 27.64 -19.29 -34.28
N ASN A 762 27.77 -20.39 -35.03
CA ASN A 762 26.90 -21.56 -34.88
C ASN A 762 26.98 -22.15 -33.46
N GLU A 763 28.13 -22.05 -32.80
CA GLU A 763 28.33 -22.49 -31.42
C GLU A 763 27.52 -21.62 -30.44
N THR A 764 27.66 -20.30 -30.51
CA THR A 764 26.92 -19.39 -29.65
C THR A 764 25.41 -19.41 -29.92
N LEU A 765 25.01 -19.65 -31.17
CA LEU A 765 23.62 -19.87 -31.55
C LEU A 765 23.08 -21.17 -30.94
N SER A 766 23.88 -22.28 -31.00
CA SER A 766 23.47 -23.54 -30.38
C SER A 766 23.19 -23.38 -28.88
N VAL A 767 24.05 -22.68 -28.16
CA VAL A 767 23.85 -22.42 -26.71
C VAL A 767 22.50 -21.75 -26.42
N LEU A 768 22.10 -20.80 -27.27
CA LEU A 768 20.79 -20.15 -27.13
C LEU A 768 19.64 -21.11 -27.44
N LYS A 769 19.78 -21.92 -28.51
CA LYS A 769 18.76 -22.89 -28.88
C LYS A 769 18.59 -24.01 -27.85
N ASP A 770 19.66 -24.48 -27.26
CA ASP A 770 19.66 -25.47 -26.18
C ASP A 770 18.91 -24.93 -24.93
N SER A 771 18.84 -23.62 -24.82
CA SER A 771 18.05 -22.88 -23.80
C SER A 771 16.63 -22.56 -24.25
N ASN A 772 16.12 -23.17 -25.33
CA ASN A 772 14.80 -22.92 -25.93
C ASN A 772 14.56 -21.47 -26.40
N VAL A 773 15.59 -20.73 -26.73
CA VAL A 773 15.48 -19.39 -27.29
C VAL A 773 15.15 -19.49 -28.78
N GLY A 774 14.00 -18.99 -29.18
CA GLY A 774 13.59 -18.94 -30.58
C GLY A 774 13.73 -17.58 -31.24
N TRP A 775 13.93 -16.52 -30.41
CA TRP A 775 13.94 -15.15 -30.87
C TRP A 775 15.06 -14.34 -30.23
N TYR A 776 15.60 -13.37 -30.97
CA TYR A 776 16.60 -12.45 -30.44
C TYR A 776 16.18 -11.00 -30.68
N LEU A 777 16.13 -10.20 -29.61
CA LEU A 777 15.95 -8.77 -29.71
C LEU A 777 17.32 -8.11 -29.63
N LEU A 778 17.84 -7.70 -30.77
CA LEU A 778 19.17 -7.14 -30.95
C LEU A 778 19.14 -5.62 -30.91
N ARG A 779 19.84 -5.03 -29.99
CA ARG A 779 20.15 -3.58 -30.01
C ARG A 779 21.35 -3.33 -30.91
N ARG A 780 21.13 -2.65 -32.02
CA ARG A 780 22.08 -2.51 -33.13
C ARG A 780 23.39 -1.82 -32.75
N GLU A 781 23.32 -0.80 -31.93
CA GLU A 781 24.49 -0.05 -31.47
C GLU A 781 25.45 -0.83 -30.55
N LEU A 782 25.00 -1.98 -30.00
CA LEU A 782 25.75 -2.81 -29.09
C LEU A 782 26.38 -4.04 -29.77
N THR A 783 26.43 -4.07 -31.09
CA THR A 783 27.07 -5.14 -31.87
C THR A 783 27.95 -4.57 -32.96
N VAL A 784 28.94 -5.34 -33.40
CA VAL A 784 29.81 -5.05 -34.54
C VAL A 784 29.42 -5.84 -35.77
N GLU A 785 28.65 -6.92 -35.61
CA GLU A 785 28.19 -7.75 -36.72
C GLU A 785 27.04 -7.08 -37.46
N ASN A 786 27.07 -7.12 -38.78
CA ASN A 786 26.04 -6.54 -39.64
C ASN A 786 25.26 -7.60 -40.45
N ASP A 787 25.78 -8.82 -40.61
CA ASP A 787 25.18 -9.87 -41.43
C ASP A 787 24.44 -10.89 -40.53
N TRP A 788 23.36 -10.50 -39.95
CA TRP A 788 22.56 -11.30 -39.04
C TRP A 788 21.69 -12.33 -39.72
N GLU A 789 21.52 -12.23 -41.05
CA GLU A 789 20.74 -13.18 -41.84
C GLU A 789 21.40 -14.58 -41.88
N LYS A 790 22.69 -14.69 -41.59
CA LYS A 790 23.40 -15.97 -41.42
C LYS A 790 22.92 -16.77 -40.19
N PHE A 791 22.36 -16.14 -39.21
CA PHE A 791 22.01 -16.75 -37.92
C PHE A 791 20.49 -16.85 -37.71
N GLY A 792 19.69 -16.20 -38.55
CA GLY A 792 18.25 -16.26 -38.46
C GLY A 792 17.57 -15.29 -39.43
N ASN A 793 16.25 -15.28 -39.40
CA ASN A 793 15.46 -14.38 -40.24
C ASN A 793 15.19 -13.04 -39.50
N ILE A 794 15.65 -11.92 -40.04
CA ILE A 794 15.28 -10.62 -39.56
C ILE A 794 13.80 -10.39 -39.92
N ARG A 795 12.93 -10.42 -38.90
CA ARG A 795 11.48 -10.26 -39.05
C ARG A 795 11.01 -8.83 -38.91
N TYR A 796 11.77 -8.03 -38.16
CA TYR A 796 11.49 -6.61 -37.95
C TYR A 796 12.80 -5.83 -37.78
N SER A 797 12.80 -4.59 -38.24
CA SER A 797 13.93 -3.68 -38.16
C SER A 797 13.46 -2.24 -37.98
N ASN A 798 14.09 -1.51 -37.08
CA ASN A 798 14.04 -0.06 -36.98
C ASN A 798 15.44 0.52 -36.74
N SER A 799 15.56 1.81 -36.43
CA SER A 799 16.85 2.48 -36.23
C SER A 799 17.69 1.84 -35.14
N SER A 800 17.08 1.34 -34.06
CA SER A 800 17.76 0.84 -32.85
C SER A 800 17.73 -0.67 -32.69
N TYR A 801 16.77 -1.38 -33.29
CA TYR A 801 16.54 -2.80 -33.02
C TYR A 801 16.35 -3.66 -34.26
N TYR A 802 16.88 -4.88 -34.18
CA TYR A 802 16.42 -6.01 -35.00
C TYR A 802 15.66 -7.02 -34.13
N VAL A 803 14.59 -7.57 -34.69
CA VAL A 803 13.92 -8.75 -34.13
C VAL A 803 14.21 -9.92 -35.04
N ILE A 804 14.99 -10.86 -34.55
CA ILE A 804 15.54 -11.98 -35.33
C ILE A 804 14.87 -13.27 -34.87
N GLU A 805 14.24 -14.00 -35.79
CA GLU A 805 13.82 -15.38 -35.54
C GLU A 805 15.02 -16.29 -35.76
N LEU A 806 15.50 -16.95 -34.72
CA LEU A 806 16.68 -17.79 -34.77
C LEU A 806 16.38 -19.08 -35.57
N GLY A 807 17.19 -19.34 -36.57
CA GLY A 807 17.00 -20.41 -37.52
C GLY A 807 17.19 -21.81 -36.99
#